data_b61ea77ab3d4079f536adcf37e2c2591
#
_entry.id   b61ea77ab3d4079f536adcf37e2c2591
#
_cell.length_a   1.000
_cell.length_b   1.000
_cell.length_c   1.000
_cell.angle_alpha   90.00
_cell.angle_beta   90.00
_cell.angle_gamma   90.00
#
_symmetry.space_group_name_H-M   'P 1'
#
loop_
_entity.id
_entity.type
_entity.pdbx_description
1 polymer ?
#
loop_
_entity_poly.entity_id
_entity_poly.type
_entity_poly.pdbx_seq_one_letter_code
_entity_poly.pdbx_strand_id
1 'polypeptide(L)'
;MKRVVIKLIAPLLCLIGLWSCSDDEPSYSPDNKQWTEKVVAVVLPMEKGLDVHWKRTLGMFTTNFERAFKNHEAGIRLKFEYYDEAKVDVQELAQSLAFNDEVYAVIGGLYSSNAAILAAELTLVGKTFFTLATAEQLVRAYASTGYLWAMTETDITQCEVLLSKVINYEGESVALLAKENDNYGQTFIDWFAFQARELGLKNMGCYAYTFENVADVSRQAMQSGAEYVICIPSEIEEMGPMLEAHKTQSLNGCSVPRMLFSDTAYGADVLKIHGDAAEGIEGVAFGADPESGFDVSYKTFFNATPTLGESQLYDAAMLIGYAAWYQQFKPELSLQKSLRAVVSGEGLNMGSWTGEDMGLVVDALAAGKSPYVRGASGHLRFDAKVFTNVLATTYYNFKVYNGQYIILDYNTSDGGNRTDATLAGWNWKASQMQDFNNSGEFNYPAHTGNWALLVASSKEWTNYRHQADVLAIYQQLRQAGYTDDRIILIVEDDIADNVSNPNKGVIQVTIGGNNVYENVEIDYRMSSLKAKDILAILNGEKSETLPTVIESTENDNLFVFWSGHGVPGAMCWDEEPYAMTGDDLSTVFKDMNLKRRYRKLLMMVEACFSGGVMEQCEGIPGMLFITAANGDETSKADVFNGEMKVWMSNRFTSTFIEQITDNKDVAMRDLYYRLFINTVGSHVMVYNAENYGNLYSANMSEFINFKNDKSK
;
A
#
# COMPACT_ATOMS: atom_id res chain seq x y z
N MET A 1 35.41 -6.14 -0.38
CA MET A 1 34.83 -5.81 0.93
C MET A 1 33.29 -5.86 0.92
N LYS A 2 32.55 -5.34 -0.08
CA LYS A 2 31.07 -5.43 -0.18
C LYS A 2 30.55 -6.88 -0.27
N ARG A 3 31.19 -7.78 -1.02
CA ARG A 3 30.74 -9.20 -1.17
C ARG A 3 30.83 -10.05 0.11
N VAL A 4 31.78 -9.74 1.00
CA VAL A 4 31.95 -10.47 2.27
C VAL A 4 30.93 -9.99 3.33
N VAL A 5 30.57 -8.71 3.28
CA VAL A 5 29.62 -8.11 4.23
C VAL A 5 28.19 -8.62 3.96
N ILE A 6 27.77 -8.76 2.70
CA ILE A 6 26.43 -9.29 2.36
C ILE A 6 26.28 -10.75 2.81
N LYS A 7 27.32 -11.59 2.61
CA LYS A 7 27.28 -13.01 3.06
C LYS A 7 27.27 -13.19 4.58
N LEU A 8 27.71 -12.18 5.34
CA LEU A 8 27.69 -12.20 6.81
C LEU A 8 26.45 -11.56 7.41
N ILE A 9 25.82 -10.61 6.70
CA ILE A 9 24.64 -9.87 7.18
C ILE A 9 23.34 -10.62 6.83
N ALA A 10 23.25 -11.27 5.67
CA ALA A 10 22.05 -11.99 5.27
C ALA A 10 21.64 -13.11 6.25
N PRO A 11 22.53 -13.97 6.75
CA PRO A 11 22.17 -14.96 7.77
C PRO A 11 21.72 -14.32 9.08
N LEU A 12 22.31 -13.16 9.44
CA LEU A 12 21.96 -12.46 10.69
C LEU A 12 20.59 -11.79 10.58
N LEU A 13 20.24 -11.24 9.43
CA LEU A 13 18.93 -10.64 9.17
C LEU A 13 17.81 -11.69 9.05
N CYS A 14 18.11 -12.86 8.44
CA CYS A 14 17.16 -13.98 8.44
C CYS A 14 16.90 -14.51 9.86
N LEU A 15 17.91 -14.52 10.73
CA LEU A 15 17.75 -14.89 12.14
C LEU A 15 16.99 -13.85 12.96
N ILE A 16 17.12 -12.56 12.63
CA ILE A 16 16.39 -11.48 13.31
C ILE A 16 14.92 -11.44 12.86
N GLY A 17 14.63 -11.80 11.62
CA GLY A 17 13.24 -11.93 11.11
C GLY A 17 12.45 -13.07 11.78
N LEU A 18 13.14 -14.07 12.36
CA LEU A 18 12.53 -15.17 13.10
C LEU A 18 12.12 -14.80 14.53
N TRP A 19 12.51 -13.62 15.04
CA TRP A 19 12.25 -13.23 16.43
C TRP A 19 11.01 -12.36 16.64
N SER A 20 10.21 -12.09 15.62
CA SER A 20 9.04 -11.22 15.76
C SER A 20 7.70 -11.94 15.99
N CYS A 21 7.68 -13.25 16.20
CA CYS A 21 6.44 -13.99 16.52
C CYS A 21 6.73 -15.09 17.55
N SER A 22 6.75 -14.72 18.83
CA SER A 22 6.54 -15.69 19.92
C SER A 22 5.12 -15.48 20.45
N ASP A 23 4.21 -16.32 20.04
CA ASP A 23 2.82 -16.29 20.49
C ASP A 23 2.53 -17.44 21.44
N ASP A 24 2.65 -17.16 22.72
CA ASP A 24 1.86 -17.83 23.75
C ASP A 24 0.78 -16.84 24.22
N GLU A 25 -0.34 -16.75 23.51
CA GLU A 25 -1.47 -15.96 23.96
C GLU A 25 -2.46 -16.79 24.79
N PRO A 26 -2.69 -16.40 26.06
CA PRO A 26 -3.86 -16.88 26.78
C PRO A 26 -5.12 -16.30 26.11
N SER A 27 -6.19 -17.10 26.02
CA SER A 27 -7.47 -16.71 25.45
C SER A 27 -7.97 -15.41 26.07
N TYR A 28 -8.01 -14.32 25.28
CA TYR A 28 -8.59 -13.04 25.69
C TYR A 28 -10.09 -13.20 25.88
N SER A 29 -10.57 -12.97 27.11
CA SER A 29 -11.98 -12.84 27.41
C SER A 29 -12.26 -11.38 27.77
N PRO A 30 -13.08 -10.65 26.99
CA PRO A 30 -13.37 -9.24 27.24
C PRO A 30 -14.24 -8.98 28.47
N ASP A 31 -14.85 -10.01 29.07
CA ASP A 31 -16.01 -9.87 29.95
C ASP A 31 -15.74 -9.38 31.38
N ASN A 32 -14.50 -9.27 31.83
CA ASN A 32 -14.15 -8.84 33.18
C ASN A 32 -13.31 -7.57 33.29
N LYS A 33 -13.07 -6.86 32.18
CA LYS A 33 -12.21 -5.68 32.17
C LYS A 33 -12.98 -4.40 32.54
N GLN A 34 -12.38 -3.55 33.37
CA GLN A 34 -12.95 -2.22 33.67
C GLN A 34 -12.66 -1.25 32.54
N TRP A 35 -13.68 -0.86 31.78
CA TRP A 35 -13.57 0.10 30.69
C TRP A 35 -13.98 1.51 31.16
N THR A 36 -13.09 2.49 30.88
CA THR A 36 -13.45 3.91 30.97
C THR A 36 -13.86 4.37 29.58
N GLU A 37 -15.13 4.71 29.41
CA GLU A 37 -15.66 5.19 28.13
C GLU A 37 -15.39 6.68 27.94
N LYS A 38 -15.07 7.08 26.70
CA LYS A 38 -14.93 8.46 26.25
C LYS A 38 -15.73 8.67 24.97
N VAL A 39 -16.61 9.66 24.95
CA VAL A 39 -17.41 9.98 23.78
C VAL A 39 -16.58 10.86 22.81
N VAL A 40 -16.53 10.47 21.55
CA VAL A 40 -15.90 11.23 20.47
C VAL A 40 -16.94 11.52 19.40
N ALA A 41 -17.17 12.80 19.13
CA ALA A 41 -18.03 13.21 18.02
C ALA A 41 -17.27 13.10 16.70
N VAL A 42 -17.89 12.49 15.68
CA VAL A 42 -17.34 12.33 14.34
C VAL A 42 -18.22 13.10 13.37
N VAL A 43 -17.69 14.19 12.83
CA VAL A 43 -18.40 15.13 11.95
C VAL A 43 -17.81 15.05 10.57
N LEU A 44 -18.36 14.20 9.70
CA LEU A 44 -17.84 13.86 8.38
C LEU A 44 -18.99 13.73 7.36
N PRO A 45 -18.74 13.84 6.05
CA PRO A 45 -19.77 13.59 5.06
C PRO A 45 -20.20 12.11 5.12
N MET A 46 -21.51 11.85 5.23
CA MET A 46 -22.06 10.49 5.36
C MET A 46 -22.80 10.03 4.11
N GLU A 47 -22.85 10.86 3.08
CA GLU A 47 -23.58 10.56 1.84
C GLU A 47 -22.83 9.57 0.95
N LYS A 48 -23.53 9.06 -0.06
CA LYS A 48 -22.98 8.20 -1.13
C LYS A 48 -22.23 6.95 -0.66
N GLY A 49 -22.47 6.52 0.59
CA GLY A 49 -21.82 5.33 1.17
C GLY A 49 -20.56 5.62 1.99
N LEU A 50 -20.15 6.88 2.14
CA LEU A 50 -18.99 7.26 2.94
C LEU A 50 -19.15 6.89 4.42
N ASP A 51 -20.39 6.91 4.94
CA ASP A 51 -20.68 6.47 6.32
C ASP A 51 -20.21 5.04 6.60
N VAL A 52 -20.26 4.16 5.60
CA VAL A 52 -19.78 2.78 5.71
C VAL A 52 -18.27 2.75 5.87
N HIS A 53 -17.55 3.60 5.13
CA HIS A 53 -16.09 3.72 5.22
C HIS A 53 -15.66 4.18 6.62
N TRP A 54 -16.21 5.28 7.11
CA TRP A 54 -15.86 5.81 8.45
C TRP A 54 -16.14 4.81 9.56
N LYS A 55 -17.29 4.13 9.50
CA LYS A 55 -17.67 3.10 10.49
C LYS A 55 -16.78 1.87 10.44
N ARG A 56 -16.33 1.44 9.25
CA ARG A 56 -15.36 0.35 9.09
C ARG A 56 -14.02 0.70 9.73
N THR A 57 -13.48 1.87 9.40
CA THR A 57 -12.20 2.35 9.93
C THR A 57 -12.23 2.46 11.46
N LEU A 58 -13.26 3.07 12.02
CA LEU A 58 -13.39 3.21 13.48
C LEU A 58 -13.74 1.88 14.16
N GLY A 59 -14.44 0.97 13.48
CA GLY A 59 -14.65 -0.41 13.94
C GLY A 59 -13.36 -1.22 14.00
N MET A 60 -12.52 -1.10 12.96
CA MET A 60 -11.19 -1.72 12.93
C MET A 60 -10.29 -1.14 14.04
N PHE A 61 -10.30 0.18 14.20
CA PHE A 61 -9.60 0.85 15.29
C PHE A 61 -10.08 0.31 16.66
N THR A 62 -11.37 0.28 16.91
CA THR A 62 -11.95 -0.19 18.19
C THR A 62 -11.47 -1.61 18.51
N THR A 63 -11.55 -2.51 17.53
CA THR A 63 -11.11 -3.90 17.70
C THR A 63 -9.63 -4.00 18.06
N ASN A 64 -8.77 -3.27 17.35
CA ASN A 64 -7.33 -3.28 17.59
C ASN A 64 -6.98 -2.60 18.92
N PHE A 65 -7.63 -1.48 19.23
CA PHE A 65 -7.36 -0.72 20.43
C PHE A 65 -7.83 -1.45 21.70
N GLU A 66 -8.97 -2.12 21.67
CA GLU A 66 -9.42 -2.95 22.80
C GLU A 66 -8.46 -4.14 23.03
N ARG A 67 -7.94 -4.75 21.95
CA ARG A 67 -6.93 -5.81 22.05
C ARG A 67 -5.62 -5.33 22.66
N ALA A 68 -5.25 -4.07 22.46
CA ALA A 68 -4.03 -3.48 23.03
C ALA A 68 -3.98 -3.54 24.55
N PHE A 69 -5.13 -3.61 25.21
CA PHE A 69 -5.24 -3.70 26.68
C PHE A 69 -5.22 -5.14 27.22
N LYS A 70 -4.87 -6.14 26.40
CA LYS A 70 -4.96 -7.56 26.80
C LYS A 70 -4.29 -7.86 28.16
N ASN A 71 -3.19 -7.18 28.45
CA ASN A 71 -2.38 -7.38 29.66
C ASN A 71 -2.77 -6.44 30.82
N HIS A 72 -3.80 -5.61 30.67
CA HIS A 72 -4.24 -4.64 31.67
C HIS A 72 -5.61 -5.00 32.25
N GLU A 73 -5.84 -4.78 33.54
CA GLU A 73 -7.15 -4.97 34.21
C GLU A 73 -8.16 -3.90 33.82
N ALA A 74 -7.68 -2.72 33.41
CA ALA A 74 -8.47 -1.60 32.95
C ALA A 74 -8.10 -1.21 31.53
N GLY A 75 -8.99 -0.46 30.85
CA GLY A 75 -8.74 0.05 29.50
C GLY A 75 -9.58 1.28 29.18
N ILE A 76 -9.29 1.89 28.05
CA ILE A 76 -10.08 2.99 27.48
C ILE A 76 -10.90 2.43 26.32
N ARG A 77 -12.16 2.83 26.23
CA ARG A 77 -13.04 2.58 25.10
C ARG A 77 -13.53 3.91 24.54
N LEU A 78 -13.36 4.13 23.24
CA LEU A 78 -13.92 5.28 22.55
C LEU A 78 -15.31 4.90 22.01
N LYS A 79 -16.31 5.73 22.33
CA LYS A 79 -17.65 5.65 21.79
C LYS A 79 -17.82 6.75 20.76
N PHE A 80 -18.07 6.38 19.49
CA PHE A 80 -18.19 7.32 18.39
C PHE A 80 -19.66 7.72 18.18
N GLU A 81 -19.92 9.02 18.12
CA GLU A 81 -21.19 9.61 17.74
C GLU A 81 -21.05 10.33 16.40
N TYR A 82 -21.85 9.95 15.41
CA TYR A 82 -21.71 10.36 14.03
C TYR A 82 -22.67 11.46 13.64
N TYR A 83 -22.17 12.49 12.98
CA TYR A 83 -22.91 13.64 12.47
C TYR A 83 -22.54 13.86 11.00
N ASP A 84 -23.56 13.97 10.13
CA ASP A 84 -23.37 14.17 8.69
C ASP A 84 -23.17 15.67 8.39
N GLU A 85 -21.91 16.08 8.16
CA GLU A 85 -21.59 17.50 7.89
C GLU A 85 -22.21 18.05 6.60
N ALA A 86 -22.68 17.18 5.70
CA ALA A 86 -23.38 17.61 4.49
C ALA A 86 -24.87 17.91 4.71
N LYS A 87 -25.45 17.48 5.85
CA LYS A 87 -26.89 17.61 6.12
C LYS A 87 -27.24 18.47 7.31
N VAL A 88 -26.32 18.62 8.25
CA VAL A 88 -26.57 19.42 9.46
C VAL A 88 -26.21 20.88 9.22
N ASP A 89 -26.82 21.78 9.98
CA ASP A 89 -26.26 23.11 10.15
C ASP A 89 -24.99 22.99 11.00
N VAL A 90 -23.84 23.12 10.35
CA VAL A 90 -22.52 22.92 10.98
C VAL A 90 -22.28 23.97 12.07
N GLN A 91 -22.81 25.18 11.94
CA GLN A 91 -22.67 26.23 12.95
C GLN A 91 -23.44 25.86 14.23
N GLU A 92 -24.73 25.42 14.11
CA GLU A 92 -25.52 24.99 15.24
C GLU A 92 -24.93 23.74 15.89
N LEU A 93 -24.47 22.79 15.09
CA LEU A 93 -23.81 21.58 15.58
C LEU A 93 -22.52 21.91 16.34
N ALA A 94 -21.65 22.77 15.80
CA ALA A 94 -20.40 23.17 16.42
C ALA A 94 -20.63 23.80 17.80
N GLN A 95 -21.63 24.70 17.93
CA GLN A 95 -22.02 25.29 19.18
C GLN A 95 -22.56 24.25 20.18
N SER A 96 -23.37 23.32 19.71
CA SER A 96 -23.87 22.23 20.54
C SER A 96 -22.76 21.35 21.11
N LEU A 97 -21.80 20.96 20.24
CA LEU A 97 -20.65 20.14 20.64
C LEU A 97 -19.68 20.91 21.56
N ALA A 98 -19.52 22.21 21.34
CA ALA A 98 -18.66 23.08 22.16
C ALA A 98 -19.04 23.05 23.63
N PHE A 99 -20.35 23.08 23.92
CA PHE A 99 -20.91 23.13 25.30
C PHE A 99 -21.37 21.75 25.81
N ASN A 100 -21.17 20.67 25.08
CA ASN A 100 -21.51 19.33 25.55
C ASN A 100 -20.33 18.73 26.34
N ASP A 101 -20.44 18.69 27.66
CA ASP A 101 -19.38 18.16 28.53
C ASP A 101 -19.17 16.63 28.40
N GLU A 102 -20.14 15.90 27.86
CA GLU A 102 -20.02 14.46 27.61
C GLU A 102 -19.07 14.17 26.43
N VAL A 103 -18.95 15.09 25.46
CA VAL A 103 -18.06 14.95 24.31
C VAL A 103 -16.65 15.27 24.73
N TYR A 104 -15.81 14.24 24.72
CA TYR A 104 -14.40 14.31 25.10
C TYR A 104 -13.52 14.99 24.05
N ALA A 105 -13.74 14.68 22.77
CA ALA A 105 -13.06 15.27 21.62
C ALA A 105 -13.94 15.21 20.37
N VAL A 106 -13.60 15.99 19.36
CA VAL A 106 -14.28 16.01 18.06
C VAL A 106 -13.27 15.63 16.98
N ILE A 107 -13.64 14.78 16.03
CA ILE A 107 -12.88 14.46 14.80
C ILE A 107 -13.76 14.83 13.61
N GLY A 108 -13.22 15.52 12.60
CA GLY A 108 -13.96 15.73 11.38
C GLY A 108 -13.62 16.99 10.61
N GLY A 109 -14.64 17.48 9.91
CA GLY A 109 -14.43 18.57 8.98
C GLY A 109 -13.50 18.15 7.84
N LEU A 110 -13.97 17.26 6.96
CA LEU A 110 -13.25 16.90 5.75
C LEU A 110 -13.25 18.08 4.77
N TYR A 111 -14.36 18.79 4.69
CA TYR A 111 -14.46 20.03 3.91
C TYR A 111 -13.89 21.21 4.69
N SER A 112 -12.93 21.91 4.10
CA SER A 112 -12.20 23.02 4.75
C SER A 112 -13.11 24.15 5.26
N SER A 113 -14.22 24.44 4.58
CA SER A 113 -15.21 25.43 5.02
C SER A 113 -15.91 25.01 6.31
N ASN A 114 -16.34 23.74 6.42
CA ASN A 114 -16.96 23.18 7.60
C ASN A 114 -15.97 23.06 8.76
N ALA A 115 -14.75 22.64 8.46
CA ALA A 115 -13.66 22.58 9.43
C ALA A 115 -13.37 23.94 10.06
N ALA A 116 -13.41 25.04 9.28
CA ALA A 116 -13.22 26.38 9.79
C ALA A 116 -14.32 26.81 10.78
N ILE A 117 -15.58 26.44 10.52
CA ILE A 117 -16.70 26.70 11.43
C ILE A 117 -16.51 25.88 12.74
N LEU A 118 -16.22 24.59 12.62
CA LEU A 118 -15.97 23.72 13.78
C LEU A 118 -14.82 24.25 14.62
N ALA A 119 -13.70 24.61 13.99
CA ALA A 119 -12.52 25.13 14.68
C ALA A 119 -12.82 26.43 15.45
N ALA A 120 -13.57 27.35 14.83
CA ALA A 120 -13.92 28.61 15.46
C ALA A 120 -14.71 28.42 16.76
N GLU A 121 -15.73 27.58 16.76
CA GLU A 121 -16.58 27.35 17.94
C GLU A 121 -15.90 26.47 18.99
N LEU A 122 -15.26 25.38 18.57
CA LEU A 122 -14.69 24.37 19.48
C LEU A 122 -13.43 24.89 20.18
N THR A 123 -12.50 25.51 19.43
CA THR A 123 -11.23 25.96 20.01
C THR A 123 -11.41 27.15 20.95
N LEU A 124 -12.43 27.99 20.72
CA LEU A 124 -12.76 29.13 21.58
C LEU A 124 -13.09 28.71 23.02
N VAL A 125 -13.75 27.58 23.18
CA VAL A 125 -14.14 27.04 24.51
C VAL A 125 -13.13 26.00 25.04
N GLY A 126 -12.06 25.73 24.31
CA GLY A 126 -11.03 24.77 24.71
C GLY A 126 -11.41 23.30 24.46
N LYS A 127 -12.34 23.02 23.54
CA LYS A 127 -12.67 21.67 23.07
C LYS A 127 -11.65 21.22 22.04
N THR A 128 -11.07 20.04 22.23
CA THR A 128 -10.08 19.48 21.29
C THR A 128 -10.75 19.00 20.01
N PHE A 129 -10.25 19.48 18.90
CA PHE A 129 -10.76 19.19 17.55
C PHE A 129 -9.65 18.66 16.65
N PHE A 130 -9.84 17.46 16.12
CA PHE A 130 -9.00 16.84 15.11
C PHE A 130 -9.63 17.06 13.75
N THR A 131 -8.91 17.76 12.86
CA THR A 131 -9.42 18.00 11.51
C THR A 131 -8.71 17.12 10.48
N LEU A 132 -9.48 16.71 9.46
CA LEU A 132 -8.96 16.05 8.24
C LEU A 132 -8.80 17.04 7.09
N ALA A 133 -9.22 18.29 7.27
CA ALA A 133 -9.07 19.35 6.28
C ALA A 133 -7.62 19.86 6.21
N THR A 134 -7.25 20.31 5.02
CA THR A 134 -5.87 20.64 4.64
C THR A 134 -5.63 22.14 4.43
N ALA A 135 -6.68 22.98 4.48
CA ALA A 135 -6.55 24.43 4.23
C ALA A 135 -5.54 25.12 5.17
N GLU A 136 -4.54 25.77 4.60
CA GLU A 136 -3.50 26.49 5.35
C GLU A 136 -4.09 27.56 6.29
N GLN A 137 -5.07 28.31 5.81
CA GLN A 137 -5.71 29.37 6.57
C GLN A 137 -6.35 28.88 7.86
N LEU A 138 -6.96 27.67 7.84
CA LEU A 138 -7.52 27.01 9.01
C LEU A 138 -6.44 26.73 10.06
N VAL A 139 -5.35 26.10 9.65
CA VAL A 139 -4.24 25.74 10.54
C VAL A 139 -3.59 27.01 11.09
N ARG A 140 -3.30 27.99 10.26
CA ARG A 140 -2.70 29.27 10.68
C ARG A 140 -3.57 30.02 11.70
N ALA A 141 -4.88 30.01 11.51
CA ALA A 141 -5.80 30.73 12.40
C ALA A 141 -5.92 30.09 13.79
N TYR A 142 -5.92 28.76 13.88
CA TYR A 142 -6.30 28.07 15.11
C TYR A 142 -5.22 27.18 15.74
N ALA A 143 -4.10 26.90 15.05
CA ALA A 143 -3.02 26.05 15.59
C ALA A 143 -2.46 26.59 16.91
N SER A 144 -2.30 27.91 17.04
CA SER A 144 -1.77 28.54 18.25
C SER A 144 -2.68 28.38 19.48
N THR A 145 -3.94 28.00 19.30
CA THR A 145 -4.86 27.74 20.42
C THR A 145 -4.46 26.47 21.21
N GLY A 146 -3.79 25.52 20.57
CA GLY A 146 -3.43 24.22 21.12
C GLY A 146 -4.61 23.22 21.15
N TYR A 147 -5.79 23.59 20.61
CA TYR A 147 -6.99 22.76 20.58
C TYR A 147 -7.34 22.23 19.20
N LEU A 148 -6.76 22.79 18.13
CA LEU A 148 -6.82 22.25 16.79
C LEU A 148 -5.66 21.26 16.55
N TRP A 149 -5.98 20.08 15.99
CA TRP A 149 -5.03 19.04 15.61
C TRP A 149 -5.27 18.67 14.15
N ALA A 150 -4.41 19.14 13.24
CA ALA A 150 -4.50 18.82 11.81
C ALA A 150 -3.76 17.50 11.53
N MET A 151 -4.46 16.54 10.98
CA MET A 151 -3.96 15.17 10.75
C MET A 151 -3.25 15.00 9.40
N THR A 152 -3.14 16.08 8.63
CA THR A 152 -2.39 16.16 7.38
C THR A 152 -1.57 17.44 7.37
N GLU A 153 -0.56 17.53 6.52
CA GLU A 153 0.04 18.80 6.18
C GLU A 153 -0.96 19.67 5.40
N THR A 154 -0.68 20.98 5.35
CA THR A 154 -1.56 21.90 4.65
C THR A 154 -1.42 21.80 3.13
N ASP A 155 -2.36 22.41 2.41
CA ASP A 155 -2.38 22.49 0.94
C ASP A 155 -1.18 23.21 0.34
N ILE A 156 -0.41 23.95 1.15
CA ILE A 156 0.91 24.47 0.75
C ILE A 156 1.82 23.30 0.33
N THR A 157 1.82 22.24 1.13
CA THR A 157 2.58 21.03 0.84
C THR A 157 2.02 20.30 -0.38
N GLN A 158 0.71 20.15 -0.48
CA GLN A 158 0.09 19.49 -1.62
C GLN A 158 0.38 20.23 -2.93
N CYS A 159 0.33 21.55 -2.93
CA CYS A 159 0.71 22.38 -4.08
C CYS A 159 2.17 22.12 -4.50
N GLU A 160 3.07 22.07 -3.53
CA GLU A 160 4.48 21.73 -3.76
C GLU A 160 4.64 20.33 -4.37
N VAL A 161 3.91 19.35 -3.84
CA VAL A 161 3.94 17.96 -4.33
C VAL A 161 3.47 17.89 -5.77
N LEU A 162 2.36 18.54 -6.12
CA LEU A 162 1.85 18.62 -7.49
C LEU A 162 2.87 19.25 -8.45
N LEU A 163 3.50 20.35 -8.04
CA LEU A 163 4.54 20.99 -8.85
C LEU A 163 5.80 20.13 -8.98
N SER A 164 6.18 19.40 -7.93
CA SER A 164 7.31 18.47 -7.99
C SER A 164 7.06 17.32 -8.94
N LYS A 165 5.80 16.90 -9.11
CA LYS A 165 5.43 15.90 -10.11
C LYS A 165 5.57 16.40 -11.54
N VAL A 166 5.28 17.68 -11.79
CA VAL A 166 5.55 18.29 -13.09
C VAL A 166 7.03 18.16 -13.45
N ILE A 167 7.93 18.45 -12.49
CA ILE A 167 9.38 18.32 -12.68
C ILE A 167 9.78 16.85 -12.88
N ASN A 168 9.21 15.95 -12.08
CA ASN A 168 9.50 14.52 -12.21
C ASN A 168 9.08 13.95 -13.58
N TYR A 169 8.12 14.58 -14.23
CA TYR A 169 7.70 14.27 -15.60
C TYR A 169 8.44 15.12 -16.66
N GLU A 170 9.53 15.77 -16.30
CA GLU A 170 10.34 16.61 -17.18
C GLU A 170 9.57 17.80 -17.79
N GLY A 171 8.50 18.27 -17.12
CA GLY A 171 7.72 19.42 -17.55
C GLY A 171 8.43 20.74 -17.21
N GLU A 172 8.33 21.74 -18.10
CA GLU A 172 8.97 23.04 -17.95
C GLU A 172 7.98 24.17 -17.64
N SER A 173 6.69 23.98 -17.96
CA SER A 173 5.67 25.02 -17.83
C SER A 173 4.37 24.52 -17.21
N VAL A 174 3.77 25.37 -16.38
CA VAL A 174 2.59 25.00 -15.58
C VAL A 174 1.62 26.17 -15.46
N ALA A 175 0.32 25.86 -15.41
CA ALA A 175 -0.73 26.79 -15.04
C ALA A 175 -1.58 26.21 -13.90
N LEU A 176 -2.25 27.06 -13.14
CA LEU A 176 -3.16 26.71 -12.07
C LEU A 176 -4.61 26.99 -12.49
N LEU A 177 -5.52 26.06 -12.18
CA LEU A 177 -6.97 26.22 -12.26
C LEU A 177 -7.58 25.89 -10.89
N ALA A 178 -8.03 26.90 -10.14
CA ALA A 178 -8.49 26.75 -8.77
C ALA A 178 -9.67 27.68 -8.46
N LYS A 179 -10.50 27.29 -7.48
CA LYS A 179 -11.67 28.07 -7.05
C LYS A 179 -11.23 29.24 -6.19
N GLU A 180 -11.70 30.45 -6.54
CA GLU A 180 -11.47 31.64 -5.74
C GLU A 180 -12.51 31.80 -4.61
N ASN A 181 -12.13 32.55 -3.58
CA ASN A 181 -12.99 32.81 -2.41
C ASN A 181 -13.45 31.54 -1.68
N ASP A 182 -12.64 30.50 -1.75
CA ASP A 182 -12.85 29.20 -1.12
C ASP A 182 -11.63 28.83 -0.27
N ASN A 183 -11.84 28.32 0.93
CA ASN A 183 -10.74 28.05 1.87
C ASN A 183 -9.72 27.05 1.31
N TYR A 184 -10.17 26.06 0.52
CA TYR A 184 -9.30 25.07 -0.10
C TYR A 184 -8.56 25.64 -1.31
N GLY A 185 -9.30 26.09 -2.34
CA GLY A 185 -8.70 26.61 -3.57
C GLY A 185 -7.82 27.86 -3.36
N GLN A 186 -8.16 28.69 -2.38
CA GLN A 186 -7.41 29.93 -2.11
C GLN A 186 -5.97 29.65 -1.64
N THR A 187 -5.72 28.58 -0.89
CA THR A 187 -4.35 28.20 -0.50
C THR A 187 -3.46 27.98 -1.73
N PHE A 188 -3.97 27.27 -2.74
CA PHE A 188 -3.22 27.04 -3.98
C PHE A 188 -3.01 28.33 -4.76
N ILE A 189 -4.03 29.19 -4.85
CA ILE A 189 -3.91 30.51 -5.54
C ILE A 189 -2.81 31.35 -4.89
N ASP A 190 -2.75 31.40 -3.58
CA ASP A 190 -1.80 32.21 -2.82
C ASP A 190 -0.36 31.72 -2.97
N TRP A 191 -0.14 30.40 -3.08
CA TRP A 191 1.20 29.80 -3.03
C TRP A 191 1.77 29.33 -4.37
N PHE A 192 0.92 29.03 -5.34
CA PHE A 192 1.33 28.44 -6.62
C PHE A 192 2.43 29.23 -7.34
N ALA A 193 2.24 30.53 -7.52
CA ALA A 193 3.17 31.34 -8.31
C ALA A 193 4.56 31.42 -7.66
N PHE A 194 4.60 31.49 -6.33
CA PHE A 194 5.84 31.48 -5.58
C PHE A 194 6.54 30.13 -5.71
N GLN A 195 5.83 29.05 -5.44
CA GLN A 195 6.38 27.69 -5.47
C GLN A 195 6.84 27.27 -6.87
N ALA A 196 6.04 27.56 -7.92
CA ALA A 196 6.43 27.28 -9.30
C ALA A 196 7.75 27.98 -9.68
N ARG A 197 7.91 29.24 -9.27
CA ARG A 197 9.16 29.99 -9.51
C ARG A 197 10.36 29.39 -8.75
N GLU A 198 10.19 29.03 -7.49
CA GLU A 198 11.27 28.44 -6.68
C GLU A 198 11.72 27.08 -7.25
N LEU A 199 10.79 26.34 -7.86
CA LEU A 199 11.07 25.08 -8.57
C LEU A 199 11.61 25.27 -9.99
N GLY A 200 11.73 26.49 -10.46
CA GLY A 200 12.22 26.79 -11.82
C GLY A 200 11.20 26.53 -12.92
N LEU A 201 9.94 26.34 -12.59
CA LEU A 201 8.85 26.15 -13.56
C LEU A 201 8.37 27.49 -14.12
N LYS A 202 8.09 27.50 -15.43
CA LYS A 202 7.50 28.65 -16.09
C LYS A 202 6.00 28.73 -15.76
N ASN A 203 5.61 29.73 -14.98
CA ASN A 203 4.21 29.99 -14.67
C ASN A 203 3.50 30.61 -15.90
N MET A 204 2.48 29.93 -16.43
CA MET A 204 1.68 30.33 -17.59
C MET A 204 0.34 30.96 -17.20
N GLY A 205 0.07 31.14 -15.91
CA GLY A 205 -1.10 31.83 -15.37
C GLY A 205 -1.78 31.09 -14.24
N CYS A 206 -2.53 31.89 -13.46
CA CYS A 206 -3.46 31.40 -12.46
C CYS A 206 -4.88 31.69 -12.93
N TYR A 207 -5.68 30.68 -13.15
CA TYR A 207 -7.05 30.74 -13.65
C TYR A 207 -8.00 30.47 -12.50
N ALA A 208 -8.37 31.57 -11.83
CA ALA A 208 -9.30 31.51 -10.70
C ALA A 208 -10.74 31.48 -11.18
N TYR A 209 -11.55 30.55 -10.68
CA TYR A 209 -12.95 30.38 -11.09
C TYR A 209 -13.92 30.44 -9.91
N THR A 210 -15.19 30.76 -10.23
CA THR A 210 -16.34 30.58 -9.34
C THR A 210 -17.22 29.45 -9.88
N PHE A 211 -18.19 29.04 -9.09
CA PHE A 211 -19.14 27.99 -9.52
C PHE A 211 -19.85 28.35 -10.85
N GLU A 212 -20.18 29.62 -11.08
CA GLU A 212 -20.90 30.05 -12.28
C GLU A 212 -20.03 30.07 -13.55
N ASN A 213 -18.71 30.25 -13.41
CA ASN A 213 -17.83 30.45 -14.56
C ASN A 213 -16.79 29.33 -14.77
N VAL A 214 -16.84 28.25 -14.01
CA VAL A 214 -15.86 27.16 -14.05
C VAL A 214 -15.63 26.63 -15.47
N ALA A 215 -16.67 26.47 -16.27
CA ALA A 215 -16.55 25.99 -17.66
C ALA A 215 -15.78 26.95 -18.58
N ASP A 216 -15.99 28.27 -18.42
CA ASP A 216 -15.32 29.28 -19.23
C ASP A 216 -13.85 29.41 -18.84
N VAL A 217 -13.57 29.44 -17.54
CA VAL A 217 -12.21 29.55 -17.01
C VAL A 217 -11.40 28.30 -17.29
N SER A 218 -12.03 27.10 -17.22
CA SER A 218 -11.38 25.85 -17.62
C SER A 218 -10.93 25.87 -19.08
N ARG A 219 -11.75 26.38 -20.00
CA ARG A 219 -11.34 26.55 -21.40
C ARG A 219 -10.14 27.48 -21.55
N GLN A 220 -10.10 28.57 -20.79
CA GLN A 220 -8.96 29.50 -20.83
C GLN A 220 -7.68 28.82 -20.29
N ALA A 221 -7.78 28.06 -19.20
CA ALA A 221 -6.66 27.32 -18.64
C ALA A 221 -6.10 26.28 -19.64
N MET A 222 -6.98 25.54 -20.32
CA MET A 222 -6.55 24.57 -21.35
C MET A 222 -5.91 25.24 -22.57
N GLN A 223 -6.15 26.52 -22.79
CA GLN A 223 -5.56 27.34 -23.87
C GLN A 223 -4.36 28.17 -23.42
N SER A 224 -3.90 28.00 -22.19
CA SER A 224 -2.78 28.78 -21.61
C SER A 224 -1.44 28.59 -22.31
N GLY A 225 -1.27 27.50 -23.05
CA GLY A 225 0.01 27.08 -23.63
C GLY A 225 0.97 26.45 -22.62
N ALA A 226 0.51 26.16 -21.41
CA ALA A 226 1.26 25.36 -20.43
C ALA A 226 1.34 23.90 -20.87
N GLU A 227 2.40 23.19 -20.48
CA GLU A 227 2.50 21.74 -20.64
C GLU A 227 1.61 21.01 -19.64
N TYR A 228 1.47 21.59 -18.45
CA TYR A 228 0.65 21.02 -17.36
C TYR A 228 -0.32 22.06 -16.82
N VAL A 229 -1.53 21.63 -16.48
CA VAL A 229 -2.50 22.39 -15.70
C VAL A 229 -2.77 21.67 -14.39
N ILE A 230 -2.44 22.32 -13.29
CA ILE A 230 -2.79 21.87 -11.94
C ILE A 230 -4.27 22.23 -11.72
N CYS A 231 -5.13 21.23 -11.57
CA CYS A 231 -6.57 21.36 -11.41
C CYS A 231 -6.96 21.14 -9.94
N ILE A 232 -7.52 22.15 -9.31
CA ILE A 232 -7.93 22.15 -7.90
C ILE A 232 -9.45 22.32 -7.83
N PRO A 233 -10.24 21.24 -8.04
CA PRO A 233 -11.68 21.29 -7.80
C PRO A 233 -11.93 21.28 -6.28
N SER A 234 -12.79 22.15 -5.78
CA SER A 234 -13.21 22.12 -4.38
C SER A 234 -14.35 21.12 -4.15
N GLU A 235 -15.08 20.80 -5.22
CA GLU A 235 -16.15 19.80 -5.24
C GLU A 235 -16.00 18.88 -6.46
N ILE A 236 -16.40 17.63 -6.33
CA ILE A 236 -16.23 16.61 -7.38
C ILE A 236 -16.95 17.02 -8.69
N GLU A 237 -18.09 17.67 -8.56
CA GLU A 237 -18.92 18.12 -9.68
C GLU A 237 -18.20 19.14 -10.58
N GLU A 238 -17.27 19.92 -10.02
CA GLU A 238 -16.48 20.92 -10.75
C GLU A 238 -15.48 20.28 -11.72
N MET A 239 -15.15 19.01 -11.53
CA MET A 239 -14.28 18.27 -12.45
C MET A 239 -14.92 18.08 -13.84
N GLY A 240 -16.23 17.93 -13.92
CA GLY A 240 -16.93 17.72 -15.20
C GLY A 240 -16.62 18.81 -16.25
N PRO A 241 -16.84 20.11 -15.95
CA PRO A 241 -16.41 21.21 -16.82
C PRO A 241 -14.91 21.22 -17.18
N MET A 242 -14.02 20.84 -16.26
CA MET A 242 -12.57 20.77 -16.51
C MET A 242 -12.22 19.68 -17.52
N LEU A 243 -12.78 18.49 -17.33
CA LEU A 243 -12.59 17.34 -18.23
C LEU A 243 -13.17 17.62 -19.63
N GLU A 244 -14.34 18.25 -19.71
CA GLU A 244 -14.96 18.61 -20.98
C GLU A 244 -14.18 19.69 -21.74
N ALA A 245 -13.61 20.67 -21.03
CA ALA A 245 -12.75 21.67 -21.63
C ALA A 245 -11.49 21.05 -22.26
N HIS A 246 -10.85 20.13 -21.55
CA HIS A 246 -9.68 19.39 -22.04
C HIS A 246 -10.03 18.53 -23.27
N LYS A 247 -11.11 17.76 -23.19
CA LYS A 247 -11.59 16.93 -24.29
C LYS A 247 -11.92 17.75 -25.55
N THR A 248 -12.59 18.88 -25.39
CA THR A 248 -12.95 19.78 -26.49
C THR A 248 -11.71 20.35 -27.18
N GLN A 249 -10.69 20.76 -26.39
CA GLN A 249 -9.43 21.27 -26.91
C GLN A 249 -8.70 20.18 -27.72
N SER A 250 -8.67 18.93 -27.22
CA SER A 250 -8.07 17.80 -27.91
C SER A 250 -8.76 17.49 -29.25
N LEU A 251 -10.09 17.48 -29.27
CA LEU A 251 -10.88 17.21 -30.50
C LEU A 251 -10.67 18.27 -31.59
N ASN A 252 -10.34 19.49 -31.19
CA ASN A 252 -10.03 20.58 -32.13
C ASN A 252 -8.62 20.47 -32.75
N GLY A 253 -7.84 19.42 -32.39
CA GLY A 253 -6.49 19.20 -32.91
C GLY A 253 -5.45 20.18 -32.37
N CYS A 254 -5.78 20.88 -31.31
CA CYS A 254 -4.84 21.79 -30.59
C CYS A 254 -3.99 21.00 -29.60
N SER A 255 -2.82 21.51 -29.29
CA SER A 255 -2.04 21.02 -28.14
C SER A 255 -2.84 21.18 -26.87
N VAL A 256 -2.94 20.12 -26.07
CA VAL A 256 -3.61 20.12 -24.77
C VAL A 256 -2.60 19.90 -23.67
N PRO A 257 -2.68 20.67 -22.57
CA PRO A 257 -1.87 20.42 -21.40
C PRO A 257 -2.23 19.08 -20.74
N ARG A 258 -1.29 18.42 -20.10
CA ARG A 258 -1.59 17.32 -19.18
C ARG A 258 -2.21 17.91 -17.90
N MET A 259 -3.29 17.29 -17.42
CA MET A 259 -3.93 17.70 -16.18
C MET A 259 -3.40 16.90 -15.00
N LEU A 260 -3.09 17.57 -13.90
CA LEU A 260 -2.80 16.97 -12.61
C LEU A 260 -3.81 17.51 -11.59
N PHE A 261 -4.54 16.62 -10.95
CA PHE A 261 -5.59 16.96 -10.01
C PHE A 261 -5.11 16.89 -8.55
N SER A 262 -5.73 17.68 -7.70
CA SER A 262 -5.61 17.58 -6.25
C SER A 262 -6.40 16.37 -5.71
N ASP A 263 -6.32 16.16 -4.41
CA ASP A 263 -6.90 15.03 -3.67
C ASP A 263 -8.43 14.93 -3.78
N THR A 264 -9.15 16.01 -4.07
CA THR A 264 -10.59 15.99 -4.36
C THR A 264 -10.94 15.06 -5.51
N ALA A 265 -10.01 14.82 -6.43
CA ALA A 265 -10.18 13.89 -7.55
C ALA A 265 -9.91 12.41 -7.17
N TYR A 266 -9.65 12.10 -5.91
CA TYR A 266 -9.36 10.74 -5.44
C TYR A 266 -10.50 10.20 -4.57
N GLY A 267 -11.25 9.22 -5.08
CA GLY A 267 -12.30 8.54 -4.34
C GLY A 267 -13.31 7.82 -5.23
N ALA A 268 -13.99 6.85 -4.67
CA ALA A 268 -14.97 6.03 -5.40
C ALA A 268 -16.14 6.87 -5.99
N ASP A 269 -16.46 7.98 -5.36
CA ASP A 269 -17.52 8.90 -5.83
C ASP A 269 -17.14 9.61 -7.11
N VAL A 270 -15.87 9.94 -7.33
CA VAL A 270 -15.37 10.51 -8.59
C VAL A 270 -15.66 9.56 -9.75
N LEU A 271 -15.32 8.28 -9.59
CA LEU A 271 -15.57 7.25 -10.59
C LEU A 271 -17.07 7.05 -10.85
N LYS A 272 -17.88 7.14 -9.80
CA LYS A 272 -19.33 6.99 -9.90
C LYS A 272 -20.00 8.18 -10.62
N ILE A 273 -19.52 9.40 -10.38
CA ILE A 273 -20.08 10.63 -10.95
C ILE A 273 -19.63 10.81 -12.39
N HIS A 274 -18.34 10.60 -12.67
CA HIS A 274 -17.74 10.91 -13.96
C HIS A 274 -17.63 9.71 -14.90
N GLY A 275 -17.71 8.47 -14.37
CA GLY A 275 -17.66 7.24 -15.17
C GLY A 275 -16.46 7.21 -16.13
N ASP A 276 -16.72 6.92 -17.41
CA ASP A 276 -15.67 6.86 -18.44
C ASP A 276 -14.92 8.20 -18.65
N ALA A 277 -15.51 9.33 -18.25
CA ALA A 277 -14.82 10.62 -18.33
C ALA A 277 -13.69 10.76 -17.32
N ALA A 278 -13.70 9.95 -16.27
CA ALA A 278 -12.61 9.90 -15.29
C ALA A 278 -11.39 9.09 -15.78
N GLU A 279 -11.50 8.32 -16.85
CA GLU A 279 -10.41 7.50 -17.38
C GLU A 279 -9.19 8.35 -17.74
N GLY A 280 -8.03 8.00 -17.23
CA GLY A 280 -6.78 8.72 -17.43
C GLY A 280 -6.57 9.94 -16.53
N ILE A 281 -7.51 10.27 -15.63
CA ILE A 281 -7.26 11.30 -14.58
C ILE A 281 -6.04 10.88 -13.77
N GLU A 282 -5.16 11.85 -13.54
CA GLU A 282 -3.95 11.71 -12.75
C GLU A 282 -3.84 12.86 -11.75
N GLY A 283 -3.31 12.58 -10.58
CA GLY A 283 -3.20 13.61 -9.55
C GLY A 283 -2.47 13.13 -8.30
N VAL A 284 -2.53 13.97 -7.27
CA VAL A 284 -1.89 13.72 -5.99
C VAL A 284 -2.93 13.76 -4.87
N ALA A 285 -2.91 12.75 -4.01
CA ALA A 285 -3.79 12.67 -2.84
C ALA A 285 -2.99 12.21 -1.61
N PHE A 286 -3.36 12.69 -0.43
CA PHE A 286 -2.83 12.14 0.80
C PHE A 286 -3.55 10.83 1.16
N GLY A 287 -2.87 9.95 1.90
CA GLY A 287 -3.44 8.64 2.24
C GLY A 287 -2.66 7.91 3.34
N ALA A 288 -2.84 6.59 3.37
CA ALA A 288 -2.08 5.74 4.27
C ALA A 288 -0.62 5.64 3.82
N ASP A 289 0.28 5.48 4.80
CA ASP A 289 1.65 5.08 4.48
C ASP A 289 1.65 3.62 3.99
N PRO A 290 2.07 3.34 2.76
CA PRO A 290 2.13 1.98 2.24
C PRO A 290 2.95 1.02 3.12
N GLU A 291 3.98 1.54 3.80
CA GLU A 291 4.79 0.75 4.73
C GLU A 291 4.06 0.43 6.05
N SER A 292 2.94 1.11 6.36
CA SER A 292 2.15 0.82 7.55
C SER A 292 1.37 -0.50 7.46
N GLY A 293 1.05 -0.94 6.24
CA GLY A 293 0.19 -2.10 6.01
C GLY A 293 -1.31 -1.84 6.24
N PHE A 294 -1.71 -0.59 6.48
CA PHE A 294 -3.12 -0.23 6.73
C PHE A 294 -4.02 -0.59 5.55
N ASP A 295 -3.64 -0.20 4.33
CA ASP A 295 -4.44 -0.45 3.11
C ASP A 295 -4.65 -1.94 2.87
N VAL A 296 -3.60 -2.73 3.06
CA VAL A 296 -3.65 -4.20 2.93
C VAL A 296 -4.62 -4.79 3.93
N SER A 297 -4.54 -4.36 5.18
CA SER A 297 -5.41 -4.85 6.25
C SER A 297 -6.85 -4.44 6.02
N TYR A 298 -7.09 -3.19 5.63
CA TYR A 298 -8.42 -2.69 5.30
C TYR A 298 -9.04 -3.51 4.16
N LYS A 299 -8.30 -3.74 3.06
CA LYS A 299 -8.75 -4.56 1.93
C LYS A 299 -9.04 -5.99 2.36
N THR A 300 -8.19 -6.57 3.21
CA THR A 300 -8.37 -7.93 3.72
C THR A 300 -9.66 -8.07 4.56
N PHE A 301 -9.91 -7.11 5.47
CA PHE A 301 -11.08 -7.18 6.35
C PHE A 301 -12.39 -6.85 5.65
N PHE A 302 -12.37 -5.92 4.68
CA PHE A 302 -13.60 -5.36 4.14
C PHE A 302 -13.79 -5.61 2.65
N ASN A 303 -12.82 -6.21 1.97
CA ASN A 303 -12.80 -6.34 0.50
C ASN A 303 -13.09 -5.01 -0.20
N ALA A 304 -12.49 -3.94 0.29
CA ALA A 304 -12.68 -2.57 -0.19
C ALA A 304 -11.36 -1.80 -0.06
N THR A 305 -11.17 -0.79 -0.90
CA THR A 305 -10.05 0.14 -0.79
C THR A 305 -10.46 1.28 0.16
N PRO A 306 -9.56 1.75 1.05
CA PRO A 306 -9.82 2.93 1.85
C PRO A 306 -10.10 4.16 0.96
N THR A 307 -10.91 5.08 1.46
CA THR A 307 -11.10 6.39 0.82
C THR A 307 -10.21 7.46 1.46
N LEU A 308 -10.21 8.65 0.88
CA LEU A 308 -9.47 9.80 1.38
C LEU A 308 -9.80 10.06 2.85
N GLY A 309 -8.77 10.24 3.70
CA GLY A 309 -8.94 10.59 5.11
C GLY A 309 -9.14 9.42 6.09
N GLU A 310 -9.33 8.18 5.63
CA GLU A 310 -9.58 7.05 6.54
C GLU A 310 -8.38 6.71 7.43
N SER A 311 -7.16 6.75 6.90
CA SER A 311 -5.96 6.54 7.70
C SER A 311 -5.75 7.65 8.74
N GLN A 312 -6.05 8.89 8.39
CA GLN A 312 -5.99 10.05 9.30
C GLN A 312 -7.08 9.97 10.39
N LEU A 313 -8.29 9.50 10.04
CA LEU A 313 -9.36 9.23 11.00
C LEU A 313 -8.96 8.17 12.01
N TYR A 314 -8.34 7.08 11.54
CA TYR A 314 -7.81 6.01 12.39
C TYR A 314 -6.78 6.57 13.38
N ASP A 315 -5.84 7.37 12.88
CA ASP A 315 -4.77 7.95 13.68
C ASP A 315 -5.27 8.99 14.70
N ALA A 316 -6.25 9.80 14.32
CA ALA A 316 -6.91 10.73 15.26
C ALA A 316 -7.56 9.98 16.42
N ALA A 317 -8.32 8.93 16.14
CA ALA A 317 -8.93 8.08 17.16
C ALA A 317 -7.86 7.42 18.06
N MET A 318 -6.77 6.95 17.46
CA MET A 318 -5.66 6.33 18.18
C MET A 318 -4.97 7.33 19.13
N LEU A 319 -4.68 8.53 18.68
CA LEU A 319 -4.07 9.57 19.53
C LEU A 319 -4.99 9.97 20.69
N ILE A 320 -6.29 10.11 20.44
CA ILE A 320 -7.30 10.38 21.50
C ILE A 320 -7.30 9.24 22.51
N GLY A 321 -7.31 8.00 22.05
CA GLY A 321 -7.30 6.83 22.92
C GLY A 321 -6.04 6.75 23.78
N TYR A 322 -4.87 6.97 23.21
CA TYR A 322 -3.60 7.01 23.94
C TYR A 322 -3.54 8.15 24.95
N ALA A 323 -3.99 9.33 24.59
CA ALA A 323 -4.05 10.47 25.51
C ALA A 323 -4.99 10.21 26.68
N ALA A 324 -6.16 9.63 26.42
CA ALA A 324 -7.12 9.24 27.45
C ALA A 324 -6.53 8.15 28.38
N TRP A 325 -5.77 7.20 27.85
CA TRP A 325 -5.06 6.19 28.64
C TRP A 325 -3.96 6.81 29.50
N TYR A 326 -3.15 7.70 28.93
CA TYR A 326 -2.11 8.39 29.67
C TYR A 326 -2.65 9.20 30.85
N GLN A 327 -3.83 9.81 30.73
CA GLN A 327 -4.51 10.53 31.80
C GLN A 327 -4.91 9.63 32.98
N GLN A 328 -5.05 8.31 32.82
CA GLN A 328 -5.31 7.42 33.97
C GLN A 328 -4.15 7.42 34.96
N PHE A 329 -2.93 7.68 34.47
CA PHE A 329 -1.69 7.73 35.28
C PHE A 329 -1.26 9.16 35.59
N LYS A 330 -1.79 10.15 34.88
CA LYS A 330 -1.49 11.58 35.00
C LYS A 330 -2.78 12.42 34.99
N PRO A 331 -3.65 12.23 35.98
CA PRO A 331 -4.99 12.86 36.00
C PRO A 331 -4.95 14.40 36.09
N GLU A 332 -3.80 14.97 36.47
CA GLU A 332 -3.59 16.42 36.49
C GLU A 332 -3.38 17.04 35.09
N LEU A 333 -3.17 16.23 34.07
CA LEU A 333 -2.96 16.73 32.72
C LEU A 333 -4.28 16.93 31.98
N SER A 334 -4.39 18.04 31.26
CA SER A 334 -5.47 18.21 30.26
C SER A 334 -5.26 17.26 29.07
N LEU A 335 -6.31 17.08 28.26
CA LEU A 335 -6.21 16.29 27.04
C LEU A 335 -5.08 16.77 26.12
N GLN A 336 -4.95 18.08 25.90
CA GLN A 336 -3.91 18.70 25.06
C GLN A 336 -2.50 18.39 25.57
N LYS A 337 -2.29 18.45 26.88
CA LYS A 337 -0.99 18.10 27.47
C LYS A 337 -0.68 16.62 27.35
N SER A 338 -1.71 15.78 27.46
CA SER A 338 -1.58 14.34 27.27
C SER A 338 -1.28 13.99 25.81
N LEU A 339 -1.95 14.63 24.85
CA LEU A 339 -1.67 14.49 23.43
C LEU A 339 -0.24 14.88 23.09
N ARG A 340 0.25 16.02 23.60
CA ARG A 340 1.65 16.44 23.43
C ARG A 340 2.62 15.40 23.98
N ALA A 341 2.35 14.84 25.14
CA ALA A 341 3.17 13.79 25.73
C ALA A 341 3.22 12.52 24.86
N VAL A 342 2.08 12.16 24.24
CA VAL A 342 2.00 10.97 23.37
C VAL A 342 2.81 11.13 22.08
N VAL A 343 2.92 12.33 21.53
CA VAL A 343 3.59 12.57 20.24
C VAL A 343 5.00 13.14 20.36
N SER A 344 5.51 13.38 21.58
CA SER A 344 6.80 14.06 21.81
C SER A 344 7.93 13.14 22.22
N GLY A 345 7.73 11.83 22.16
CA GLY A 345 8.75 10.83 22.59
C GLY A 345 9.90 10.71 21.64
N GLU A 346 11.05 10.27 22.15
CA GLU A 346 12.24 9.94 21.38
C GLU A 346 12.49 8.42 21.39
N GLY A 347 12.86 7.86 20.27
CA GLY A 347 13.52 6.56 20.19
C GLY A 347 12.64 5.31 20.20
N LEU A 348 11.31 5.40 20.25
CA LEU A 348 10.42 4.25 20.13
C LEU A 348 9.52 4.43 18.92
N ASN A 349 9.98 3.95 17.76
CA ASN A 349 9.14 3.84 16.58
C ASN A 349 8.21 2.63 16.76
N MET A 350 7.09 2.85 17.43
CA MET A 350 6.10 1.81 17.67
C MET A 350 5.07 1.88 16.57
N GLY A 351 5.01 0.85 15.74
CA GLY A 351 3.92 0.64 14.80
C GLY A 351 2.59 0.61 15.56
N SER A 352 1.49 0.94 14.89
CA SER A 352 0.38 1.39 15.69
C SER A 352 -0.98 0.94 15.22
N TRP A 353 -1.06 0.26 14.09
CA TRP A 353 -2.37 -0.16 13.61
C TRP A 353 -2.75 -1.59 14.01
N THR A 354 -1.81 -2.42 14.45
CA THR A 354 -2.14 -3.74 15.01
C THR A 354 -2.40 -3.64 16.51
N GLY A 355 -3.24 -4.49 17.04
CA GLY A 355 -3.50 -4.53 18.49
C GLY A 355 -2.25 -4.84 19.32
N GLU A 356 -1.25 -5.49 18.75
CA GLU A 356 0.02 -5.79 19.41
C GLU A 356 0.92 -4.57 19.50
N ASP A 357 1.11 -3.86 18.38
CA ASP A 357 1.88 -2.63 18.35
C ASP A 357 1.23 -1.54 19.23
N MET A 358 -0.08 -1.43 19.20
CA MET A 358 -0.83 -0.57 20.12
C MET A 358 -0.60 -0.98 21.58
N GLY A 359 -0.51 -2.28 21.87
CA GLY A 359 -0.21 -2.79 23.21
C GLY A 359 1.13 -2.32 23.73
N LEU A 360 2.17 -2.28 22.89
CA LEU A 360 3.47 -1.74 23.26
C LEU A 360 3.41 -0.24 23.63
N VAL A 361 2.61 0.54 22.90
CA VAL A 361 2.38 1.95 23.24
C VAL A 361 1.59 2.09 24.55
N VAL A 362 0.55 1.31 24.73
CA VAL A 362 -0.25 1.26 25.97
C VAL A 362 0.64 0.93 27.17
N ASP A 363 1.51 -0.05 27.08
CA ASP A 363 2.47 -0.45 28.13
C ASP A 363 3.48 0.68 28.41
N ALA A 364 4.01 1.33 27.37
CA ALA A 364 4.94 2.44 27.52
C ALA A 364 4.31 3.64 28.23
N LEU A 365 3.08 4.01 27.87
CA LEU A 365 2.33 5.09 28.49
C LEU A 365 1.99 4.78 29.96
N ALA A 366 1.63 3.53 30.28
CA ALA A 366 1.41 3.08 31.66
C ALA A 366 2.69 3.17 32.50
N ALA A 367 3.85 2.95 31.88
CA ALA A 367 5.16 3.12 32.52
C ALA A 367 5.63 4.59 32.58
N GLY A 368 4.80 5.55 32.17
CA GLY A 368 5.11 6.98 32.16
C GLY A 368 6.10 7.43 31.08
N LYS A 369 6.29 6.60 30.04
CA LYS A 369 7.13 6.93 28.87
C LYS A 369 6.31 7.63 27.83
N SER A 370 6.95 8.50 27.05
CA SER A 370 6.37 9.15 25.88
C SER A 370 6.90 8.45 24.64
N PRO A 371 6.11 7.65 23.92
CA PRO A 371 6.53 6.99 22.70
C PRO A 371 6.57 7.96 21.53
N TYR A 372 7.33 7.61 20.52
CA TYR A 372 7.21 8.16 19.18
C TYR A 372 6.25 7.26 18.38
N VAL A 373 5.11 7.80 17.96
CA VAL A 373 4.04 6.99 17.37
C VAL A 373 4.07 7.08 15.85
N ARG A 374 4.06 5.93 15.19
CA ARG A 374 3.77 5.79 13.77
C ARG A 374 2.33 5.31 13.62
N GLY A 375 1.53 6.03 12.84
CA GLY A 375 0.14 5.71 12.57
C GLY A 375 -0.07 4.97 11.24
N ALA A 376 -1.32 4.80 10.88
CA ALA A 376 -1.75 4.31 9.59
C ALA A 376 -1.33 5.26 8.45
N SER A 377 -1.35 6.56 8.69
CA SER A 377 -0.93 7.59 7.73
C SER A 377 0.58 7.83 7.70
N GLY A 378 1.35 7.17 8.55
CA GLY A 378 2.80 7.29 8.63
C GLY A 378 3.30 7.83 9.96
N HIS A 379 4.40 8.55 9.94
CA HIS A 379 5.01 9.13 11.14
C HIS A 379 4.18 10.30 11.67
N LEU A 380 3.64 10.17 12.89
CA LEU A 380 2.84 11.21 13.53
C LEU A 380 3.76 12.23 14.24
N ARG A 381 4.51 12.99 13.43
CA ARG A 381 5.31 14.12 13.88
C ARG A 381 4.48 15.38 13.82
N PHE A 382 4.45 16.13 14.92
CA PHE A 382 3.77 17.41 15.01
C PHE A 382 4.77 18.56 15.19
N ASP A 383 4.38 19.76 14.78
CA ASP A 383 5.20 20.96 14.96
C ASP A 383 5.60 21.14 16.42
N ALA A 384 6.91 21.26 16.68
CA ALA A 384 7.46 21.36 18.03
C ALA A 384 7.06 22.62 18.79
N LYS A 385 6.63 23.69 18.10
CA LYS A 385 6.22 24.95 18.72
C LYS A 385 4.75 24.95 19.08
N VAL A 386 3.89 24.52 18.14
CA VAL A 386 2.43 24.57 18.30
C VAL A 386 1.82 23.21 18.55
N PHE A 387 2.47 22.11 18.18
CA PHE A 387 2.03 20.70 18.38
C PHE A 387 0.70 20.34 17.73
N THR A 388 0.25 21.07 16.75
CA THR A 388 -1.10 20.93 16.24
C THR A 388 -1.19 20.74 14.75
N ASN A 389 -0.06 20.65 14.08
CA ASN A 389 0.00 20.35 12.66
C ASN A 389 0.98 19.21 12.39
N VAL A 390 0.51 18.17 11.74
CA VAL A 390 1.36 17.07 11.34
C VAL A 390 2.36 17.56 10.27
N LEU A 391 3.58 17.09 10.37
CA LEU A 391 4.68 17.48 9.48
C LEU A 391 5.16 16.31 8.60
N ALA A 392 4.44 15.20 8.58
CA ALA A 392 4.80 14.04 7.80
C ALA A 392 3.53 13.41 7.21
N THR A 393 3.24 13.74 5.96
CA THR A 393 2.08 13.21 5.23
C THR A 393 2.56 12.36 4.07
N THR A 394 1.95 11.21 3.87
CA THR A 394 2.17 10.39 2.70
C THR A 394 1.26 10.88 1.57
N TYR A 395 1.85 11.15 0.43
CA TYR A 395 1.15 11.53 -0.80
C TYR A 395 1.31 10.45 -1.85
N TYR A 396 0.20 10.06 -2.46
CA TYR A 396 0.13 9.17 -3.63
C TYR A 396 0.12 9.99 -4.91
N ASN A 397 0.84 9.54 -5.93
CA ASN A 397 0.53 9.90 -7.31
C ASN A 397 -0.41 8.82 -7.85
N PHE A 398 -1.66 9.18 -8.05
CA PHE A 398 -2.69 8.26 -8.52
C PHE A 398 -3.01 8.48 -10.00
N LYS A 399 -3.55 7.45 -10.62
CA LYS A 399 -4.14 7.50 -11.96
C LYS A 399 -5.40 6.65 -12.00
N VAL A 400 -6.40 7.08 -12.78
CA VAL A 400 -7.54 6.24 -13.10
C VAL A 400 -7.21 5.41 -14.34
N TYR A 401 -7.30 4.10 -14.22
CA TYR A 401 -7.05 3.14 -15.28
C TYR A 401 -8.06 1.99 -15.21
N ASN A 402 -8.75 1.72 -16.33
CA ASN A 402 -9.84 0.74 -16.41
C ASN A 402 -10.90 0.93 -15.32
N GLY A 403 -11.27 2.18 -15.05
CA GLY A 403 -12.29 2.52 -14.05
C GLY A 403 -11.87 2.25 -12.59
N GLN A 404 -10.57 2.17 -12.32
CA GLN A 404 -10.03 1.97 -10.98
C GLN A 404 -8.87 2.94 -10.71
N TYR A 405 -8.67 3.31 -9.44
CA TYR A 405 -7.47 4.03 -9.05
C TYR A 405 -6.28 3.09 -8.94
N ILE A 406 -5.18 3.50 -9.55
CA ILE A 406 -3.86 2.89 -9.36
C ILE A 406 -2.93 3.92 -8.74
N ILE A 407 -2.08 3.46 -7.83
CA ILE A 407 -1.03 4.30 -7.25
C ILE A 407 0.24 4.07 -8.06
N LEU A 408 0.65 5.09 -8.80
CA LEU A 408 1.85 5.03 -9.64
C LEU A 408 3.13 5.10 -8.79
N ASP A 409 3.13 5.98 -7.83
CA ASP A 409 4.22 6.20 -6.89
C ASP A 409 3.71 6.92 -5.63
N TYR A 410 4.53 6.97 -4.60
CA TYR A 410 4.21 7.71 -3.38
C TYR A 410 5.46 8.35 -2.77
N ASN A 411 5.25 9.34 -1.93
CA ASN A 411 6.29 9.92 -1.11
C ASN A 411 5.71 10.31 0.26
N THR A 412 6.51 10.14 1.30
CA THR A 412 6.19 10.64 2.63
C THR A 412 7.05 11.86 2.90
N SER A 413 6.44 12.96 3.26
CA SER A 413 7.17 14.15 3.67
C SER A 413 8.01 13.83 4.90
N ASP A 414 9.26 14.27 4.93
CA ASP A 414 10.18 14.04 6.05
C ASP A 414 10.07 15.15 7.11
N GLY A 415 8.86 15.44 7.51
CA GLY A 415 8.38 16.37 8.50
C GLY A 415 9.40 17.12 9.34
N GLY A 416 10.07 18.11 8.82
CA GLY A 416 10.98 18.95 9.58
C GLY A 416 12.36 19.17 8.99
N ASN A 417 12.73 18.45 7.94
CA ASN A 417 13.96 18.77 7.19
C ASN A 417 13.75 19.86 6.12
N ARG A 418 12.59 20.47 6.10
CA ARG A 418 12.31 21.67 5.28
C ARG A 418 12.89 22.94 5.90
N THR A 419 14.15 22.90 6.32
CA THR A 419 14.84 24.11 6.81
C THR A 419 15.15 25.10 5.70
N ASP A 420 15.16 24.63 4.46
CA ASP A 420 15.31 25.46 3.30
C ASP A 420 14.01 25.38 2.51
N ALA A 421 13.47 26.52 2.14
CA ALA A 421 12.33 26.67 1.24
C ALA A 421 12.58 26.08 -0.16
N THR A 422 13.52 25.18 -0.29
CA THR A 422 13.83 24.45 -1.49
C THR A 422 12.97 23.20 -1.52
N LEU A 423 11.90 23.33 -2.14
CA LEU A 423 10.97 22.36 -2.66
C LEU A 423 11.64 21.23 -3.49
N ALA A 424 12.93 21.32 -3.70
CA ALA A 424 13.72 20.41 -4.54
C ALA A 424 13.99 19.04 -3.93
N GLY A 425 13.38 18.70 -2.82
CA GLY A 425 13.69 17.48 -2.07
C GLY A 425 12.66 16.37 -2.12
N TRP A 426 11.59 16.47 -2.89
CA TRP A 426 10.64 15.38 -3.04
C TRP A 426 11.27 14.25 -3.84
N ASN A 427 11.76 13.28 -3.10
CA ASN A 427 12.24 12.05 -3.68
C ASN A 427 11.06 11.06 -3.70
N TRP A 428 10.40 10.96 -4.83
CA TRP A 428 9.35 9.98 -5.02
C TRP A 428 9.96 8.59 -4.93
N LYS A 429 9.71 7.92 -3.82
CA LYS A 429 10.01 6.51 -3.66
C LYS A 429 9.03 5.76 -4.54
N ALA A 430 9.44 5.48 -5.73
CA ALA A 430 8.53 4.89 -6.66
C ALA A 430 9.08 3.63 -7.26
N SER A 431 8.19 2.69 -7.38
CA SER A 431 8.11 1.88 -8.56
C SER A 431 6.99 2.45 -9.40
N GLN A 432 7.31 3.25 -10.39
CA GLN A 432 6.35 3.60 -11.41
C GLN A 432 5.92 2.32 -12.11
N MET A 433 4.65 2.24 -12.49
CA MET A 433 4.18 1.16 -13.35
C MET A 433 5.03 1.15 -14.63
N GLN A 434 5.71 0.04 -14.88
CA GLN A 434 6.63 -0.09 -15.99
C GLN A 434 5.86 -0.11 -17.32
N ASP A 435 6.36 0.61 -18.30
CA ASP A 435 5.88 0.53 -19.68
C ASP A 435 6.90 -0.24 -20.53
N PHE A 436 6.41 -1.14 -21.39
CA PHE A 436 7.24 -2.05 -22.17
C PHE A 436 7.15 -1.70 -23.64
N ASN A 437 8.18 -1.05 -24.16
CA ASN A 437 8.34 -0.81 -25.59
C ASN A 437 9.04 -2.00 -26.24
N ASN A 438 8.32 -3.09 -26.47
CA ASN A 438 8.91 -4.28 -27.04
C ASN A 438 8.76 -4.35 -28.57
N SER A 439 9.79 -3.98 -29.27
CA SER A 439 9.95 -4.19 -30.70
C SER A 439 10.87 -5.38 -31.05
N GLY A 440 11.45 -6.08 -30.06
CA GLY A 440 12.34 -7.21 -30.30
C GLY A 440 11.62 -8.43 -30.86
N GLU A 441 11.97 -8.87 -32.06
CA GLU A 441 11.58 -10.19 -32.56
C GLU A 441 12.60 -11.22 -32.05
N PHE A 442 12.09 -12.15 -31.21
CA PHE A 442 12.87 -13.28 -30.72
C PHE A 442 12.44 -14.56 -31.42
N ASN A 443 13.41 -15.26 -32.04
CA ASN A 443 13.14 -16.55 -32.67
C ASN A 443 13.33 -17.66 -31.63
N TYR A 444 12.23 -18.18 -31.13
CA TYR A 444 12.23 -19.33 -30.23
C TYR A 444 12.06 -20.65 -30.99
N PRO A 445 12.66 -21.75 -30.51
CA PRO A 445 12.35 -23.10 -30.99
C PRO A 445 10.87 -23.46 -30.86
N ALA A 446 10.42 -24.51 -31.53
CA ALA A 446 9.04 -24.98 -31.39
C ALA A 446 8.78 -25.42 -29.96
N HIS A 447 7.64 -25.01 -29.41
CA HIS A 447 7.22 -25.38 -28.04
C HIS A 447 6.74 -26.84 -28.01
N THR A 448 7.31 -27.64 -27.13
CA THR A 448 6.96 -29.07 -27.01
C THR A 448 6.37 -29.47 -25.67
N GLY A 449 6.71 -28.75 -24.59
CA GLY A 449 6.20 -29.08 -23.27
C GLY A 449 6.51 -28.02 -22.23
N ASN A 450 6.02 -28.25 -21.04
CA ASN A 450 6.24 -27.36 -19.88
C ASN A 450 6.82 -28.16 -18.71
N TRP A 451 7.69 -27.50 -17.95
CA TRP A 451 8.19 -27.92 -16.65
C TRP A 451 7.89 -26.87 -15.61
N ALA A 452 7.78 -27.27 -14.34
CA ALA A 452 7.65 -26.33 -13.25
C ALA A 452 8.55 -26.68 -12.07
N LEU A 453 9.09 -25.66 -11.41
CA LEU A 453 9.73 -25.73 -10.11
C LEU A 453 8.99 -24.84 -9.13
N LEU A 454 8.47 -25.43 -8.06
CA LEU A 454 7.70 -24.74 -7.04
C LEU A 454 8.43 -24.84 -5.70
N VAL A 455 8.72 -23.71 -5.06
CA VAL A 455 9.57 -23.66 -3.86
C VAL A 455 8.94 -22.82 -2.77
N ALA A 456 8.68 -23.44 -1.60
CA ALA A 456 8.45 -22.75 -0.34
C ALA A 456 9.73 -22.79 0.48
N SER A 457 10.36 -21.63 0.71
CA SER A 457 11.70 -21.56 1.30
C SER A 457 11.70 -21.43 2.83
N SER A 458 10.57 -21.61 3.48
CA SER A 458 10.42 -21.50 4.93
C SER A 458 9.55 -22.65 5.50
N LYS A 459 9.66 -22.87 6.80
CA LYS A 459 8.95 -23.90 7.56
C LYS A 459 8.24 -23.30 8.77
N GLU A 460 7.59 -24.14 9.56
CA GLU A 460 6.86 -23.84 10.78
C GLU A 460 5.50 -23.16 10.56
N TRP A 461 4.66 -23.24 11.59
CA TRP A 461 3.27 -22.79 11.54
C TRP A 461 3.11 -21.30 11.24
N THR A 462 4.00 -20.46 11.75
CA THR A 462 4.00 -19.01 11.53
C THR A 462 4.24 -18.61 10.06
N ASN A 463 4.86 -19.50 9.30
CA ASN A 463 5.14 -19.37 7.87
C ASN A 463 4.14 -20.12 6.98
N TYR A 464 2.98 -20.49 7.54
CA TYR A 464 1.91 -21.23 6.87
C TYR A 464 1.68 -20.75 5.42
N ARG A 465 1.59 -19.44 5.21
CA ARG A 465 1.27 -18.81 3.95
C ARG A 465 2.21 -19.21 2.80
N HIS A 466 3.51 -19.38 3.07
CA HIS A 466 4.48 -19.68 2.01
C HIS A 466 4.27 -21.07 1.42
N GLN A 467 3.99 -22.07 2.26
CA GLN A 467 3.65 -23.40 1.78
C GLN A 467 2.26 -23.41 1.14
N ALA A 468 1.29 -22.72 1.70
CA ALA A 468 -0.06 -22.61 1.16
C ALA A 468 -0.08 -21.95 -0.24
N ASP A 469 0.70 -20.90 -0.46
CA ASP A 469 0.87 -20.24 -1.76
C ASP A 469 1.38 -21.23 -2.81
N VAL A 470 2.47 -21.91 -2.50
CA VAL A 470 3.11 -22.86 -3.42
C VAL A 470 2.18 -24.02 -3.75
N LEU A 471 1.45 -24.53 -2.75
CA LEU A 471 0.46 -25.59 -2.95
C LEU A 471 -0.73 -25.12 -3.81
N ALA A 472 -1.15 -23.85 -3.63
CA ALA A 472 -2.21 -23.28 -4.47
C ALA A 472 -1.75 -23.16 -5.94
N ILE A 473 -0.51 -22.74 -6.19
CA ILE A 473 0.07 -22.74 -7.55
C ILE A 473 0.17 -24.16 -8.11
N TYR A 474 0.58 -25.15 -7.30
CA TYR A 474 0.59 -26.55 -7.71
C TYR A 474 -0.79 -26.99 -8.21
N GLN A 475 -1.87 -26.68 -7.48
CA GLN A 475 -3.23 -27.01 -7.91
C GLN A 475 -3.61 -26.32 -9.24
N GLN A 476 -3.19 -25.08 -9.46
CA GLN A 476 -3.43 -24.38 -10.74
C GLN A 476 -2.71 -25.08 -11.90
N LEU A 477 -1.46 -25.51 -11.71
CA LEU A 477 -0.71 -26.25 -12.72
C LEU A 477 -1.35 -27.61 -13.02
N ARG A 478 -1.79 -28.36 -11.99
CA ARG A 478 -2.50 -29.64 -12.16
C ARG A 478 -3.81 -29.44 -12.96
N GLN A 479 -4.58 -28.39 -12.66
CA GLN A 479 -5.78 -28.03 -13.42
C GLN A 479 -5.47 -27.62 -14.86
N ALA A 480 -4.33 -27.00 -15.11
CA ALA A 480 -3.84 -26.66 -16.44
C ALA A 480 -3.28 -27.86 -17.22
N GLY A 481 -3.25 -29.07 -16.61
CA GLY A 481 -2.89 -30.31 -17.26
C GLY A 481 -1.41 -30.71 -17.12
N TYR A 482 -0.67 -30.08 -16.21
CA TYR A 482 0.65 -30.59 -15.86
C TYR A 482 0.50 -31.98 -15.20
N THR A 483 1.30 -32.91 -15.64
CA THR A 483 1.51 -34.20 -14.97
C THR A 483 2.51 -34.01 -13.83
N ASP A 484 2.45 -34.84 -12.84
CA ASP A 484 3.26 -34.66 -11.62
C ASP A 484 4.77 -34.77 -11.91
N ASP A 485 5.16 -35.67 -12.81
CA ASP A 485 6.53 -35.82 -13.31
C ASP A 485 7.10 -34.59 -14.03
N ARG A 486 6.27 -33.56 -14.26
CA ARG A 486 6.66 -32.27 -14.84
C ARG A 486 6.66 -31.12 -13.84
N ILE A 487 6.34 -31.40 -12.57
CA ILE A 487 6.38 -30.44 -11.48
C ILE A 487 7.39 -30.94 -10.45
N ILE A 488 8.34 -30.11 -10.06
CA ILE A 488 9.18 -30.38 -8.89
C ILE A 488 8.68 -29.51 -7.77
N LEU A 489 8.17 -30.12 -6.70
CA LEU A 489 7.57 -29.46 -5.57
C LEU A 489 8.46 -29.57 -4.32
N ILE A 490 8.88 -28.42 -3.80
CA ILE A 490 9.74 -28.32 -2.61
C ILE A 490 8.99 -27.55 -1.53
N VAL A 491 8.56 -28.24 -0.50
CA VAL A 491 7.89 -27.68 0.70
C VAL A 491 8.36 -28.43 1.94
N GLU A 492 8.23 -27.86 3.12
CA GLU A 492 8.59 -28.61 4.36
C GLU A 492 7.56 -29.66 4.74
N ASP A 493 6.30 -29.48 4.36
CA ASP A 493 5.22 -30.40 4.70
C ASP A 493 4.98 -30.56 6.22
N ASP A 494 5.04 -29.44 6.94
CA ASP A 494 4.90 -29.43 8.41
C ASP A 494 3.64 -28.68 8.89
N ILE A 495 2.81 -28.17 7.97
CA ILE A 495 1.61 -27.39 8.31
C ILE A 495 0.30 -28.19 8.21
N ALA A 496 0.19 -29.19 7.33
CA ALA A 496 -1.02 -29.96 7.15
C ALA A 496 -1.43 -30.72 8.43
N ASP A 497 -0.48 -31.39 9.06
CA ASP A 497 -0.66 -32.17 10.29
C ASP A 497 -0.13 -31.44 11.54
N ASN A 498 0.19 -30.14 11.41
CA ASN A 498 0.70 -29.33 12.52
C ASN A 498 -0.27 -29.34 13.70
N VAL A 499 0.26 -29.37 14.92
CA VAL A 499 -0.56 -29.40 16.15
C VAL A 499 -1.55 -28.22 16.22
N SER A 500 -1.17 -27.08 15.69
CA SER A 500 -1.99 -25.85 15.64
C SER A 500 -3.02 -25.85 14.51
N ASN A 501 -2.97 -26.81 13.56
CA ASN A 501 -3.97 -26.90 12.50
C ASN A 501 -5.28 -27.55 13.04
N PRO A 502 -6.39 -26.82 13.11
CA PRO A 502 -7.66 -27.36 13.59
C PRO A 502 -8.25 -28.40 12.62
N ASN A 503 -7.90 -28.33 11.32
CA ASN A 503 -8.40 -29.19 10.26
C ASN A 503 -7.25 -30.02 9.67
N LYS A 504 -6.83 -31.08 10.38
CA LYS A 504 -5.72 -31.94 9.93
C LYS A 504 -5.87 -32.41 8.48
N GLY A 505 -4.78 -32.34 7.72
CA GLY A 505 -4.77 -32.68 6.31
C GLY A 505 -5.44 -31.65 5.38
N VAL A 506 -5.80 -30.47 5.90
CA VAL A 506 -6.42 -29.39 5.13
C VAL A 506 -5.55 -28.15 5.18
N ILE A 507 -5.17 -27.66 4.02
CA ILE A 507 -4.48 -26.36 3.85
C ILE A 507 -5.35 -25.49 2.94
N GLN A 508 -5.59 -24.24 3.34
CA GLN A 508 -6.42 -23.28 2.61
C GLN A 508 -5.70 -21.95 2.49
N VAL A 509 -5.86 -21.24 1.37
CA VAL A 509 -5.32 -19.89 1.15
C VAL A 509 -6.32 -18.78 1.52
N THR A 510 -7.60 -19.14 1.70
CA THR A 510 -8.67 -18.25 2.15
C THR A 510 -9.58 -18.99 3.13
N ILE A 511 -10.25 -18.24 4.01
CA ILE A 511 -11.18 -18.82 4.98
C ILE A 511 -12.34 -19.49 4.23
N GLY A 512 -12.54 -20.81 4.47
CA GLY A 512 -13.56 -21.58 3.80
C GLY A 512 -13.26 -21.93 2.33
N GLY A 513 -12.03 -21.67 1.86
CA GLY A 513 -11.57 -22.02 0.52
C GLY A 513 -11.33 -23.52 0.32
N ASN A 514 -10.94 -23.88 -0.89
CA ASN A 514 -10.62 -25.26 -1.24
C ASN A 514 -9.37 -25.76 -0.51
N ASN A 515 -9.30 -27.08 -0.27
CA ASN A 515 -8.09 -27.72 0.25
C ASN A 515 -7.02 -27.80 -0.85
N VAL A 516 -5.95 -27.02 -0.72
CA VAL A 516 -4.84 -26.99 -1.68
C VAL A 516 -3.81 -28.10 -1.46
N TYR A 517 -3.96 -28.88 -0.38
CA TYR A 517 -3.09 -30.02 -0.04
C TYR A 517 -3.61 -31.35 -0.61
N GLU A 518 -4.77 -31.34 -1.25
CA GLU A 518 -5.38 -32.57 -1.74
C GLU A 518 -4.63 -33.14 -2.97
N ASN A 519 -4.26 -34.43 -2.91
CA ASN A 519 -3.53 -35.13 -3.99
C ASN A 519 -2.22 -34.48 -4.41
N VAL A 520 -1.46 -33.95 -3.44
CA VAL A 520 -0.16 -33.34 -3.66
C VAL A 520 0.94 -34.42 -3.57
N GLU A 521 1.85 -34.40 -4.53
CA GLU A 521 3.09 -35.19 -4.52
C GLU A 521 4.28 -34.26 -4.27
N ILE A 522 4.98 -34.48 -3.16
CA ILE A 522 6.11 -33.63 -2.72
C ILE A 522 7.41 -34.36 -3.07
N ASP A 523 8.26 -33.74 -3.90
CA ASP A 523 9.56 -34.31 -4.30
C ASP A 523 10.61 -34.17 -3.21
N TYR A 524 10.65 -32.99 -2.56
CA TYR A 524 11.64 -32.72 -1.52
C TYR A 524 11.04 -31.95 -0.36
N ARG A 525 11.42 -32.34 0.86
CA ARG A 525 11.25 -31.48 2.03
C ARG A 525 12.31 -30.38 2.02
N MET A 526 11.93 -29.15 2.28
CA MET A 526 12.83 -27.99 2.27
C MET A 526 14.04 -28.21 3.18
N SER A 527 13.84 -28.75 4.39
CA SER A 527 14.91 -29.06 5.35
C SER A 527 15.88 -30.16 4.91
N SER A 528 15.53 -30.95 3.88
CA SER A 528 16.44 -31.94 3.30
C SER A 528 17.42 -31.38 2.28
N LEU A 529 17.22 -30.10 1.89
CA LEU A 529 17.98 -29.43 0.84
C LEU A 529 18.74 -28.21 1.43
N LYS A 530 19.80 -27.84 0.74
CA LYS A 530 20.49 -26.57 0.92
C LYS A 530 20.12 -25.62 -0.22
N ALA A 531 20.24 -24.30 -0.03
CA ALA A 531 19.97 -23.33 -1.08
C ALA A 531 20.70 -23.66 -2.42
N LYS A 532 21.94 -24.14 -2.37
CA LYS A 532 22.70 -24.59 -3.56
C LYS A 532 22.08 -25.79 -4.27
N ASP A 533 21.35 -26.66 -3.58
CA ASP A 533 20.73 -27.84 -4.18
C ASP A 533 19.59 -27.44 -5.13
N ILE A 534 18.91 -26.33 -4.83
CA ILE A 534 17.92 -25.73 -5.74
C ILE A 534 18.56 -25.31 -7.07
N LEU A 535 19.76 -24.74 -7.00
CA LEU A 535 20.52 -24.36 -8.20
C LEU A 535 20.90 -25.59 -9.04
N ALA A 536 21.27 -26.69 -8.39
CA ALA A 536 21.54 -27.97 -9.06
C ALA A 536 20.26 -28.58 -9.68
N ILE A 537 19.13 -28.52 -8.96
CA ILE A 537 17.81 -28.96 -9.47
C ILE A 537 17.43 -28.17 -10.72
N LEU A 538 17.53 -26.84 -10.68
CA LEU A 538 17.27 -25.96 -11.83
C LEU A 538 18.18 -26.32 -13.04
N ASN A 539 19.44 -26.57 -12.77
CA ASN A 539 20.44 -26.89 -13.81
C ASN A 539 20.39 -28.35 -14.31
N GLY A 540 19.49 -29.16 -13.74
CA GLY A 540 19.32 -30.57 -14.12
C GLY A 540 20.49 -31.47 -13.70
N GLU A 541 21.15 -31.17 -12.59
CA GLU A 541 22.31 -31.90 -12.08
C GLU A 541 21.88 -33.00 -11.10
N LYS A 542 21.60 -34.19 -11.63
CA LYS A 542 21.24 -35.35 -10.84
C LYS A 542 22.37 -35.86 -9.96
N SER A 543 22.02 -36.29 -8.76
CA SER A 543 22.92 -37.00 -7.84
C SER A 543 22.16 -38.03 -7.02
N GLU A 544 22.85 -38.79 -6.17
CA GLU A 544 22.18 -39.74 -5.26
C GLU A 544 21.25 -39.01 -4.26
N THR A 545 21.59 -37.79 -3.88
CA THR A 545 20.75 -36.96 -2.99
C THR A 545 19.74 -36.09 -3.72
N LEU A 546 19.88 -35.92 -5.03
CA LEU A 546 19.00 -35.14 -5.90
C LEU A 546 18.54 -36.01 -7.08
N PRO A 547 17.70 -37.02 -6.84
CA PRO A 547 17.24 -37.95 -7.89
C PRO A 547 16.25 -37.28 -8.87
N THR A 548 15.50 -36.27 -8.46
CA THR A 548 14.52 -35.53 -9.24
C THR A 548 15.05 -34.13 -9.55
N VAL A 549 15.21 -33.79 -10.82
CA VAL A 549 15.71 -32.47 -11.28
C VAL A 549 14.92 -32.01 -12.50
N ILE A 550 15.01 -30.74 -12.86
CA ILE A 550 14.43 -30.23 -14.11
C ILE A 550 15.15 -30.89 -15.31
N GLU A 551 14.41 -31.61 -16.14
CA GLU A 551 14.92 -32.25 -17.36
C GLU A 551 14.42 -31.55 -18.65
N SER A 552 14.17 -30.24 -18.56
CA SER A 552 13.74 -29.44 -19.70
C SER A 552 14.82 -29.30 -20.77
N THR A 553 14.38 -29.04 -21.99
CA THR A 553 15.20 -28.85 -23.20
C THR A 553 14.96 -27.47 -23.80
N GLU A 554 15.69 -27.13 -24.85
CA GLU A 554 15.50 -25.88 -25.64
C GLU A 554 14.09 -25.74 -26.26
N ASN A 555 13.26 -26.77 -26.20
CA ASN A 555 11.88 -26.77 -26.71
C ASN A 555 10.82 -26.68 -25.60
N ASP A 556 11.22 -26.71 -24.33
CA ASP A 556 10.33 -26.69 -23.19
C ASP A 556 10.30 -25.33 -22.52
N ASN A 557 9.13 -24.87 -22.09
CA ASN A 557 9.01 -23.72 -21.22
C ASN A 557 9.20 -24.16 -19.76
N LEU A 558 9.83 -23.30 -18.95
CA LEU A 558 10.04 -23.55 -17.54
C LEU A 558 9.35 -22.44 -16.70
N PHE A 559 8.43 -22.87 -15.86
CA PHE A 559 7.78 -22.01 -14.88
C PHE A 559 8.42 -22.22 -13.51
N VAL A 560 8.87 -21.15 -12.86
CA VAL A 560 9.45 -21.17 -11.52
C VAL A 560 8.62 -20.27 -10.61
N PHE A 561 8.15 -20.82 -9.50
CA PHE A 561 7.47 -20.05 -8.48
C PHE A 561 8.15 -20.23 -7.12
N TRP A 562 8.48 -19.10 -6.47
CA TRP A 562 9.14 -19.08 -5.19
C TRP A 562 8.32 -18.26 -4.19
N SER A 563 8.00 -18.84 -3.03
CA SER A 563 7.37 -18.12 -1.91
C SER A 563 8.20 -18.29 -0.64
N GLY A 564 8.51 -17.18 0.02
CA GLY A 564 9.31 -17.18 1.24
C GLY A 564 9.66 -15.79 1.75
N HIS A 565 10.60 -15.76 2.69
CA HIS A 565 11.17 -14.50 3.17
C HIS A 565 12.24 -13.97 2.21
N GLY A 566 12.44 -12.65 2.25
CA GLY A 566 13.51 -11.98 1.49
C GLY A 566 14.13 -10.85 2.31
N VAL A 567 15.40 -10.58 1.99
CA VAL A 567 16.17 -9.45 2.50
C VAL A 567 16.81 -8.73 1.32
N PRO A 568 17.27 -7.48 1.46
CA PRO A 568 17.92 -6.78 0.36
C PRO A 568 19.03 -7.61 -0.31
N GLY A 569 18.83 -7.93 -1.60
CA GLY A 569 19.78 -8.68 -2.43
C GLY A 569 19.81 -10.21 -2.23
N ALA A 570 18.93 -10.79 -1.40
CA ALA A 570 18.87 -12.24 -1.23
C ALA A 570 17.47 -12.75 -0.87
N MET A 571 17.12 -13.94 -1.36
CA MET A 571 16.00 -14.74 -0.88
C MET A 571 16.45 -15.59 0.30
N CYS A 572 15.62 -15.66 1.35
CA CYS A 572 15.95 -16.45 2.54
C CYS A 572 15.68 -17.94 2.31
N TRP A 573 16.47 -18.76 2.99
CA TRP A 573 16.32 -20.21 3.09
C TRP A 573 16.46 -20.61 4.54
N ASP A 574 15.52 -21.35 5.10
CA ASP A 574 15.50 -21.67 6.54
C ASP A 574 16.52 -22.73 6.98
N GLU A 575 17.44 -23.13 6.10
CA GLU A 575 18.58 -24.00 6.41
C GLU A 575 19.89 -23.32 5.94
N GLU A 576 21.03 -23.68 6.59
CA GLU A 576 22.32 -23.09 6.19
C GLU A 576 22.63 -23.38 4.70
N PRO A 577 23.04 -22.39 3.91
CA PRO A 577 23.56 -21.06 4.27
C PRO A 577 22.53 -19.94 4.49
N TYR A 578 21.28 -20.20 4.75
CA TYR A 578 20.19 -19.28 5.08
C TYR A 578 19.83 -18.21 4.01
N ALA A 579 20.50 -18.22 2.86
CA ALA A 579 20.24 -17.25 1.81
C ALA A 579 20.69 -17.75 0.43
N MET A 580 19.97 -17.27 -0.60
CA MET A 580 20.32 -17.40 -2.01
C MET A 580 20.39 -16.00 -2.61
N THR A 581 21.54 -15.60 -3.11
CA THR A 581 21.76 -14.26 -3.67
C THR A 581 21.39 -14.20 -5.16
N GLY A 582 21.13 -12.99 -5.67
CA GLY A 582 20.93 -12.78 -7.09
C GLY A 582 22.15 -13.19 -7.94
N ASP A 583 23.36 -13.04 -7.41
CA ASP A 583 24.60 -13.51 -8.07
C ASP A 583 24.61 -15.05 -8.25
N ASP A 584 24.14 -15.80 -7.22
CA ASP A 584 24.06 -17.26 -7.28
C ASP A 584 23.05 -17.70 -8.37
N LEU A 585 21.86 -17.11 -8.41
CA LEU A 585 20.84 -17.34 -9.43
C LEU A 585 21.30 -16.92 -10.82
N SER A 586 21.86 -15.72 -10.98
CA SER A 586 22.37 -15.22 -12.25
C SER A 586 23.42 -16.16 -12.85
N THR A 587 24.28 -16.74 -12.01
CA THR A 587 25.31 -17.68 -12.44
C THR A 587 24.67 -18.95 -13.02
N VAL A 588 23.68 -19.52 -12.33
CA VAL A 588 22.99 -20.74 -12.81
C VAL A 588 22.14 -20.45 -14.03
N PHE A 589 21.42 -19.35 -14.08
CA PHE A 589 20.62 -18.97 -15.23
C PHE A 589 21.47 -18.76 -16.50
N LYS A 590 22.65 -18.18 -16.39
CA LYS A 590 23.61 -18.08 -17.49
C LYS A 590 24.09 -19.46 -17.94
N ASP A 591 24.36 -20.39 -17.02
CA ASP A 591 24.75 -21.77 -17.36
C ASP A 591 23.60 -22.53 -18.02
N MET A 592 22.37 -22.40 -17.51
CA MET A 592 21.17 -22.98 -18.14
C MET A 592 20.96 -22.47 -19.58
N ASN A 593 21.20 -21.17 -19.83
CA ASN A 593 21.13 -20.60 -21.18
C ASN A 593 22.21 -21.20 -22.10
N LEU A 594 23.44 -21.30 -21.63
CA LEU A 594 24.54 -21.92 -22.37
C LEU A 594 24.28 -23.40 -22.71
N LYS A 595 23.66 -24.14 -21.77
CA LYS A 595 23.28 -25.56 -21.91
C LYS A 595 21.95 -25.76 -22.66
N ARG A 596 21.28 -24.68 -23.08
CA ARG A 596 19.95 -24.68 -23.73
C ARG A 596 18.91 -25.51 -22.97
N ARG A 597 18.76 -25.21 -21.67
CA ARG A 597 17.88 -25.96 -20.76
C ARG A 597 16.44 -25.47 -20.76
N TYR A 598 16.09 -24.47 -21.52
CA TYR A 598 14.75 -23.92 -21.63
C TYR A 598 14.54 -23.25 -22.99
N ARG A 599 13.29 -23.22 -23.44
CA ARG A 599 12.82 -22.37 -24.53
C ARG A 599 12.54 -20.96 -24.03
N LYS A 600 11.68 -20.85 -23.03
CA LYS A 600 11.38 -19.66 -22.25
C LYS A 600 11.33 -20.02 -20.77
N LEU A 601 11.78 -19.11 -19.92
CA LEU A 601 11.66 -19.24 -18.48
C LEU A 601 10.86 -18.06 -17.92
N LEU A 602 9.81 -18.34 -17.14
CA LEU A 602 9.10 -17.37 -16.32
C LEU A 602 9.35 -17.71 -14.86
N MET A 603 9.96 -16.80 -14.11
CA MET A 603 10.08 -16.92 -12.66
C MET A 603 9.26 -15.86 -11.96
N MET A 604 8.43 -16.30 -11.03
CA MET A 604 7.63 -15.42 -10.17
C MET A 604 8.10 -15.58 -8.72
N VAL A 605 8.31 -14.46 -8.04
CA VAL A 605 8.89 -14.46 -6.68
C VAL A 605 8.00 -13.69 -5.72
N GLU A 606 7.42 -14.44 -4.77
CA GLU A 606 6.67 -13.92 -3.63
C GLU A 606 7.62 -13.79 -2.43
N ALA A 607 8.32 -12.69 -2.32
CA ALA A 607 9.22 -12.40 -1.20
C ALA A 607 9.44 -10.89 -1.05
N CYS A 608 9.76 -10.47 0.18
CA CYS A 608 10.22 -9.11 0.44
C CYS A 608 11.52 -8.83 -0.34
N PHE A 609 11.72 -7.60 -0.81
CA PHE A 609 12.93 -7.15 -1.52
C PHE A 609 13.30 -7.97 -2.78
N SER A 610 12.34 -8.73 -3.30
CA SER A 610 12.56 -9.70 -4.39
C SER A 610 13.07 -9.05 -5.68
N GLY A 611 12.71 -7.80 -5.94
CA GLY A 611 13.21 -7.04 -7.08
C GLY A 611 14.72 -6.90 -7.10
N GLY A 612 15.35 -6.61 -5.96
CA GLY A 612 16.80 -6.46 -5.86
C GLY A 612 17.60 -7.76 -6.13
N VAL A 613 16.92 -8.92 -6.04
CA VAL A 613 17.49 -10.22 -6.44
C VAL A 613 17.39 -10.42 -7.95
N MET A 614 16.22 -10.13 -8.55
CA MET A 614 15.95 -10.39 -9.97
C MET A 614 16.65 -9.36 -10.90
N GLU A 615 16.88 -8.14 -10.45
CA GLU A 615 17.68 -7.15 -11.14
C GLU A 615 19.09 -7.68 -11.49
N GLN A 616 19.68 -8.49 -10.61
CA GLN A 616 21.00 -9.10 -10.85
C GLN A 616 20.97 -10.22 -11.90
N CYS A 617 19.77 -10.67 -12.30
CA CYS A 617 19.56 -11.71 -13.31
C CYS A 617 19.24 -11.17 -14.70
N GLU A 618 19.29 -9.86 -14.90
CA GLU A 618 19.05 -9.25 -16.21
C GLU A 618 20.11 -9.59 -17.26
N GLY A 619 19.79 -9.41 -18.54
CA GLY A 619 20.65 -9.67 -19.67
C GLY A 619 20.68 -11.15 -20.12
N ILE A 620 19.82 -12.02 -19.59
CA ILE A 620 19.78 -13.45 -19.94
C ILE A 620 18.63 -13.72 -20.93
N PRO A 621 18.93 -14.18 -22.16
CA PRO A 621 17.91 -14.37 -23.19
C PRO A 621 16.82 -15.37 -22.79
N GLY A 622 15.57 -15.05 -23.12
CA GLY A 622 14.42 -15.93 -22.95
C GLY A 622 13.89 -16.09 -21.52
N MET A 623 14.41 -15.32 -20.56
CA MET A 623 13.94 -15.29 -19.19
C MET A 623 13.14 -14.03 -18.89
N LEU A 624 12.07 -14.17 -18.11
CA LEU A 624 11.25 -13.10 -17.57
C LEU A 624 11.08 -13.30 -16.07
N PHE A 625 11.25 -12.24 -15.29
CA PHE A 625 11.10 -12.28 -13.86
C PHE A 625 9.98 -11.33 -13.42
N ILE A 626 9.03 -11.80 -12.61
CA ILE A 626 7.97 -10.98 -12.02
C ILE A 626 8.07 -11.13 -10.51
N THR A 627 8.17 -10.01 -9.79
CA THR A 627 8.39 -9.99 -8.34
C THR A 627 7.27 -9.32 -7.60
N ALA A 628 6.95 -9.80 -6.40
CA ALA A 628 5.90 -9.25 -5.54
C ALA A 628 6.23 -7.86 -4.98
N ALA A 629 7.52 -7.50 -4.96
CA ALA A 629 8.02 -6.25 -4.41
C ALA A 629 9.25 -5.78 -5.19
N ASN A 630 9.56 -4.49 -5.14
CA ASN A 630 10.83 -3.95 -5.64
C ASN A 630 12.00 -4.30 -4.70
N GLY A 631 13.18 -3.76 -4.96
CA GLY A 631 14.39 -4.04 -4.18
C GLY A 631 14.47 -3.37 -2.80
N ASP A 632 13.55 -2.45 -2.51
CA ASP A 632 13.61 -1.57 -1.33
C ASP A 632 12.44 -1.76 -0.36
N GLU A 633 11.48 -2.63 -0.69
CA GLU A 633 10.25 -2.80 0.09
C GLU A 633 9.91 -4.26 0.42
N THR A 634 8.95 -4.43 1.33
CA THR A 634 8.42 -5.74 1.72
C THR A 634 7.17 -6.11 0.94
N SER A 635 7.04 -7.38 0.52
CA SER A 635 5.77 -7.94 0.07
C SER A 635 4.80 -8.12 1.23
N LYS A 636 3.51 -8.31 0.93
CA LYS A 636 2.45 -8.30 1.95
C LYS A 636 1.71 -9.63 2.01
N ALA A 637 1.46 -10.06 3.25
CA ALA A 637 0.52 -11.15 3.51
C ALA A 637 -0.91 -10.72 3.17
N ASP A 638 -1.80 -11.68 2.87
CA ASP A 638 -3.15 -11.39 2.40
C ASP A 638 -4.23 -11.72 3.45
N VAL A 639 -4.54 -12.97 3.66
CA VAL A 639 -5.67 -13.39 4.51
C VAL A 639 -5.18 -13.82 5.88
N PHE A 640 -5.59 -13.09 6.92
CA PHE A 640 -5.33 -13.51 8.31
C PHE A 640 -6.49 -14.32 8.87
N ASN A 641 -6.22 -15.53 9.36
CA ASN A 641 -7.17 -16.34 10.08
C ASN A 641 -6.98 -16.18 11.59
N GLY A 642 -7.92 -15.47 12.23
CA GLY A 642 -7.85 -15.16 13.66
C GLY A 642 -8.02 -16.39 14.58
N GLU A 643 -8.66 -17.48 14.11
CA GLU A 643 -8.78 -18.72 14.86
C GLU A 643 -7.46 -19.52 14.83
N MET A 644 -6.86 -19.64 13.64
CA MET A 644 -5.59 -20.33 13.43
C MET A 644 -4.37 -19.47 13.82
N LYS A 645 -4.55 -18.16 13.97
CA LYS A 645 -3.53 -17.13 14.26
C LYS A 645 -2.38 -17.12 13.25
N VAL A 646 -2.69 -17.32 11.98
CA VAL A 646 -1.73 -17.29 10.88
C VAL A 646 -2.26 -16.49 9.70
N TRP A 647 -1.34 -15.96 8.90
CA TRP A 647 -1.62 -15.52 7.55
C TRP A 647 -1.72 -16.74 6.64
N MET A 648 -2.80 -16.81 5.85
CA MET A 648 -3.12 -18.00 5.03
C MET A 648 -2.49 -17.94 3.64
N SER A 649 -2.19 -16.74 3.14
CA SER A 649 -1.63 -16.49 1.81
C SER A 649 -0.85 -15.17 1.78
N ASN A 650 -0.21 -14.90 0.65
CA ASN A 650 0.39 -13.62 0.34
C ASN A 650 -0.36 -12.92 -0.81
N ARG A 651 -0.34 -11.60 -0.81
CA ARG A 651 -1.18 -10.76 -1.68
C ARG A 651 -0.84 -10.95 -3.16
N PHE A 652 0.42 -10.94 -3.54
CA PHE A 652 0.82 -11.14 -4.94
C PHE A 652 0.36 -12.51 -5.47
N THR A 653 0.53 -13.56 -4.68
CA THR A 653 0.13 -14.92 -5.06
C THR A 653 -1.38 -15.04 -5.21
N SER A 654 -2.15 -14.51 -4.24
CA SER A 654 -3.62 -14.49 -4.31
C SER A 654 -4.10 -13.74 -5.56
N THR A 655 -3.52 -12.56 -5.81
CA THR A 655 -3.82 -11.75 -6.99
C THR A 655 -3.48 -12.48 -8.28
N PHE A 656 -2.31 -13.14 -8.35
CA PHE A 656 -1.91 -13.90 -9.53
C PHE A 656 -2.91 -15.03 -9.85
N ILE A 657 -3.29 -15.82 -8.85
CA ILE A 657 -4.26 -16.93 -9.02
C ILE A 657 -5.60 -16.39 -9.51
N GLU A 658 -6.09 -15.30 -8.93
CA GLU A 658 -7.32 -14.63 -9.35
C GLU A 658 -7.25 -14.21 -10.82
N GLN A 659 -6.17 -13.51 -11.22
CA GLN A 659 -6.03 -12.99 -12.58
C GLN A 659 -5.91 -14.07 -13.65
N ILE A 660 -5.23 -15.19 -13.39
CA ILE A 660 -5.15 -16.29 -14.36
C ILE A 660 -6.41 -17.15 -14.40
N THR A 661 -7.19 -17.20 -13.32
CA THR A 661 -8.46 -17.92 -13.26
C THR A 661 -9.54 -17.18 -14.04
N ASP A 662 -9.62 -15.86 -13.90
CA ASP A 662 -10.59 -15.01 -14.58
C ASP A 662 -10.24 -14.77 -16.05
N ASN A 663 -8.94 -14.75 -16.40
CA ASN A 663 -8.45 -14.48 -17.74
C ASN A 663 -7.44 -15.52 -18.20
N LYS A 664 -7.95 -16.66 -18.68
CA LYS A 664 -7.14 -17.83 -19.06
C LYS A 664 -6.15 -17.61 -20.21
N ASP A 665 -6.30 -16.54 -20.95
CA ASP A 665 -5.47 -16.20 -22.11
C ASP A 665 -5.06 -14.72 -22.04
N VAL A 666 -4.29 -14.37 -21.01
CA VAL A 666 -3.86 -12.99 -20.76
C VAL A 666 -2.45 -12.74 -21.29
N ALA A 667 -2.25 -11.64 -22.01
CA ALA A 667 -0.90 -11.20 -22.42
C ALA A 667 -0.06 -10.85 -21.20
N MET A 668 1.25 -11.12 -21.24
CA MET A 668 2.16 -10.88 -20.10
C MET A 668 2.15 -9.43 -19.62
N ARG A 669 2.03 -8.47 -20.57
CA ARG A 669 1.88 -7.05 -20.22
C ARG A 669 0.61 -6.80 -19.43
N ASP A 670 -0.52 -7.33 -19.89
CA ASP A 670 -1.81 -7.10 -19.23
C ASP A 670 -1.88 -7.83 -17.89
N LEU A 671 -1.25 -9.01 -17.79
CA LEU A 671 -1.07 -9.70 -16.52
C LEU A 671 -0.26 -8.84 -15.54
N TYR A 672 0.89 -8.31 -15.98
CA TYR A 672 1.69 -7.41 -15.14
C TYR A 672 0.89 -6.21 -14.64
N TYR A 673 0.15 -5.53 -15.51
CA TYR A 673 -0.65 -4.37 -15.11
C TYR A 673 -1.74 -4.73 -14.09
N ARG A 674 -2.40 -5.87 -14.28
CA ARG A 674 -3.39 -6.37 -13.32
C ARG A 674 -2.76 -6.73 -11.98
N LEU A 675 -1.59 -7.37 -12.00
CA LEU A 675 -0.83 -7.67 -10.79
C LEU A 675 -0.40 -6.37 -10.08
N PHE A 676 0.14 -5.40 -10.82
CA PHE A 676 0.56 -4.12 -10.25
C PHE A 676 -0.61 -3.37 -9.59
N ILE A 677 -1.77 -3.32 -10.25
CA ILE A 677 -2.96 -2.62 -9.75
C ILE A 677 -3.55 -3.31 -8.51
N ASN A 678 -3.60 -4.64 -8.47
CA ASN A 678 -4.34 -5.40 -7.47
C ASN A 678 -3.47 -5.92 -6.31
N THR A 679 -2.14 -5.89 -6.44
CA THR A 679 -1.22 -6.21 -5.35
C THR A 679 -0.99 -4.97 -4.49
N VAL A 680 -1.95 -4.68 -3.62
CA VAL A 680 -1.90 -3.50 -2.76
C VAL A 680 -0.84 -3.64 -1.67
N GLY A 681 -0.05 -2.59 -1.46
CA GLY A 681 0.95 -2.49 -0.38
C GLY A 681 2.38 -2.89 -0.77
N SER A 682 2.60 -3.35 -2.01
CA SER A 682 3.92 -3.52 -2.62
C SER A 682 3.84 -3.32 -4.13
N HIS A 683 4.97 -3.06 -4.76
CA HIS A 683 5.05 -2.78 -6.20
C HIS A 683 5.55 -4.01 -6.95
N VAL A 684 4.64 -4.62 -7.71
CA VAL A 684 5.00 -5.71 -8.62
C VAL A 684 5.92 -5.17 -9.70
N MET A 685 7.06 -5.81 -9.89
CA MET A 685 8.07 -5.41 -10.88
C MET A 685 8.32 -6.52 -11.88
N VAL A 686 8.74 -6.12 -13.09
CA VAL A 686 9.17 -7.03 -14.16
C VAL A 686 10.62 -6.73 -14.51
N TYR A 687 11.45 -7.76 -14.55
CA TYR A 687 12.85 -7.66 -14.92
C TYR A 687 13.14 -8.49 -16.15
N ASN A 688 14.15 -8.07 -16.91
CA ASN A 688 14.66 -8.75 -18.10
C ASN A 688 13.67 -8.81 -19.30
N ALA A 689 12.67 -7.93 -19.35
CA ALA A 689 11.67 -7.89 -20.42
C ALA A 689 12.31 -7.72 -21.82
N GLU A 690 13.35 -6.91 -21.92
CA GLU A 690 14.08 -6.64 -23.18
C GLU A 690 14.74 -7.89 -23.80
N ASN A 691 15.08 -8.88 -22.98
CA ASN A 691 15.72 -10.13 -23.38
C ASN A 691 14.72 -11.30 -23.50
N TYR A 692 13.44 -11.06 -23.22
CA TYR A 692 12.41 -12.09 -23.25
C TYR A 692 11.56 -12.04 -24.52
N GLY A 693 11.19 -10.89 -25.00
CA GLY A 693 10.35 -10.71 -26.17
C GLY A 693 9.22 -9.71 -25.98
N ASN A 694 8.33 -9.62 -26.95
CA ASN A 694 7.21 -8.68 -26.92
C ASN A 694 6.15 -9.13 -25.93
N LEU A 695 6.05 -8.45 -24.77
CA LEU A 695 5.08 -8.77 -23.73
C LEU A 695 3.63 -8.50 -24.12
N TYR A 696 3.36 -7.73 -25.17
CA TYR A 696 2.00 -7.52 -25.70
C TYR A 696 1.47 -8.74 -26.45
N SER A 697 2.36 -9.58 -26.99
CA SER A 697 2.00 -10.80 -27.74
C SER A 697 2.37 -12.09 -27.00
N ALA A 698 3.35 -12.05 -26.08
CA ALA A 698 3.64 -13.19 -25.21
C ALA A 698 2.49 -13.41 -24.24
N ASN A 699 2.07 -14.64 -24.07
CA ASN A 699 0.86 -14.97 -23.33
C ASN A 699 1.14 -15.90 -22.16
N MET A 700 0.42 -15.70 -21.02
CA MET A 700 0.54 -16.57 -19.84
C MET A 700 0.14 -18.01 -20.16
N SER A 701 -0.73 -18.24 -21.14
CA SER A 701 -1.11 -19.57 -21.62
C SER A 701 0.04 -20.39 -22.23
N GLU A 702 1.19 -19.76 -22.52
CA GLU A 702 2.42 -20.51 -22.89
C GLU A 702 2.94 -21.35 -21.71
N PHE A 703 2.66 -20.93 -20.46
CA PHE A 703 3.07 -21.62 -19.24
C PHE A 703 1.89 -22.28 -18.55
N ILE A 704 0.78 -21.60 -18.33
CA ILE A 704 -0.41 -22.12 -17.67
C ILE A 704 -1.60 -22.02 -18.63
N ASN A 705 -1.95 -23.15 -19.27
CA ASN A 705 -3.01 -23.22 -20.25
C ASN A 705 -4.21 -24.03 -19.72
N PHE A 706 -5.23 -23.35 -19.25
CA PHE A 706 -6.49 -23.96 -18.91
C PHE A 706 -7.24 -24.32 -20.21
N LYS A 707 -7.10 -25.56 -20.69
CA LYS A 707 -7.84 -26.04 -21.86
C LYS A 707 -9.32 -25.74 -21.68
N ASN A 708 -9.92 -25.04 -22.67
CA ASN A 708 -11.35 -24.83 -22.71
C ASN A 708 -12.07 -26.20 -22.72
N ASP A 709 -12.50 -26.65 -21.57
CA ASP A 709 -13.40 -27.82 -21.48
C ASP A 709 -14.78 -27.39 -21.98
N LYS A 710 -14.96 -27.42 -23.32
CA LYS A 710 -16.26 -27.20 -23.97
C LYS A 710 -17.17 -28.42 -23.86
N SER A 711 -16.91 -29.34 -22.90
CA SER A 711 -17.70 -30.53 -22.68
C SER A 711 -18.15 -30.62 -21.22
N LYS A 712 -19.06 -29.73 -20.84
CA LYS A 712 -20.10 -30.01 -19.82
C LYS A 712 -21.34 -29.22 -20.12
#